data_0aedad2231f8ecb01129712357cf17c5
#
_entry.id   0aedad2231f8ecb01129712357cf17c5
#
_cell.length_a   1.000
_cell.length_b   1.000
_cell.length_c   1.000
_cell.angle_alpha   90.00
_cell.angle_beta   90.00
_cell.angle_gamma   90.00
#
_symmetry.space_group_name_H-M   'P 1'
#
loop_
_entity.id
_entity.type
_entity.pdbx_description
1 polymer ?
#
loop_
_entity_poly.entity_id
_entity_poly.type
_entity_poly.pdbx_seq_one_letter_code
_entity_poly.pdbx_strand_id
1 'polypeptide(L)'
;MTNFFKTFTTALLLTGAIVPTLVSARPMTAEDLATLKRMGSVTVSPDEKWAVYDVTETQPETYGRSNALFLLNIDSADDIPARIADKAGKNEHSPAFAPDGSLYYISDASGSDQLWHVDISAGKEIGEPVQASPLQADVAGFKISPDGKGIALWGDIARNCPTFGCEESGNRAEPGPGTGREYDELFIRHWSSWETPGNYSRVFAFGLTNGKVTGDGVALDGNLIGDSPSKPFGGGEEITWVPGEDGVFFTLRIADRNEPKSTNLDIYGAKTDGSETVNFTGENKATDTLPAFSSDGKWLAWAAMERPGYEADRLVVKLRKQGSDENEAIALTKEWDRSVGSIVWTPDDKYLIVTAQEVLDHPAFAVEVETGKVTRLTAGGNVGSTIPLRDGSLVYTMNSLQAPTDLYRRAADGTVRQLTNINGRELAQIDPVDIKRFNFAGADGERVWGQIIKPQGATEKLPMAFLVHGGPQSSFGNNWSTRWNPKLMAAPGYAVVTVDFHGSAGYGQKFTDSINLDWGGKPLEDLKKGYEAALKNDPQIDGERSCALGGSYGGYMMNWIAGNWPDRFDCLITHAGVFDLRAMALSTEELWFDQWDHGGTWWTRPNPEKWNPVNKITNWKTPTLFIHGEKDFRIPYTQSIMPFTVAQEMEIPSKLLIFPDENHWVLKGKNSVQWYRTVFDWMDKWTAVDGQESKDQ
;
A
#
# COMPACT_ATOMS: atom_id res chain seq x y z
N MET A 1 67.02 54.54 -39.99
CA MET A 1 67.49 54.23 -38.61
C MET A 1 66.34 54.42 -37.71
N THR A 2 65.71 53.37 -37.25
CA THR A 2 64.95 53.25 -36.02
C THR A 2 64.20 51.91 -36.07
N ASN A 3 64.62 50.99 -35.21
CA ASN A 3 64.08 49.68 -35.08
C ASN A 3 62.73 49.73 -34.35
N PHE A 4 61.70 49.03 -34.86
CA PHE A 4 60.47 48.72 -34.14
C PHE A 4 60.52 47.24 -33.64
N PHE A 5 60.65 47.06 -32.34
CA PHE A 5 60.39 45.78 -31.69
C PHE A 5 58.93 45.54 -31.56
N LYS A 6 58.38 44.44 -32.10
CA LYS A 6 57.02 43.92 -31.82
C LYS A 6 57.12 42.83 -30.73
N THR A 7 56.56 43.16 -29.61
CA THR A 7 56.34 42.18 -28.50
C THR A 7 55.13 41.33 -28.78
N PHE A 8 55.28 40.02 -28.94
CA PHE A 8 54.18 39.05 -28.97
C PHE A 8 53.86 38.67 -27.57
N THR A 9 52.64 38.96 -27.10
CA THR A 9 52.07 38.47 -25.84
C THR A 9 51.30 37.15 -26.10
N THR A 10 51.84 36.03 -25.64
CA THR A 10 51.19 34.73 -25.74
C THR A 10 50.20 34.63 -24.58
N ALA A 11 48.91 34.64 -24.88
CA ALA A 11 47.86 34.36 -23.91
C ALA A 11 47.77 32.83 -23.70
N LEU A 12 48.12 32.36 -22.49
CA LEU A 12 47.91 30.99 -22.06
C LEU A 12 46.42 30.83 -21.71
N LEU A 13 45.64 30.15 -22.55
CA LEU A 13 44.29 29.66 -22.23
C LEU A 13 44.43 28.45 -21.29
N LEU A 14 44.19 28.65 -20.00
CA LEU A 14 43.94 27.55 -19.04
C LEU A 14 42.53 27.00 -19.32
N THR A 15 42.46 25.89 -20.05
CA THR A 15 41.29 25.06 -20.09
C THR A 15 41.24 24.28 -18.77
N GLY A 16 40.45 24.78 -17.82
CA GLY A 16 40.13 24.03 -16.59
C GLY A 16 39.33 22.79 -17.00
N ALA A 17 39.95 21.64 -16.98
CA ALA A 17 39.23 20.36 -17.02
C ALA A 17 38.38 20.30 -15.76
N ILE A 18 37.05 20.38 -15.89
CA ILE A 18 36.11 20.02 -14.85
C ILE A 18 36.24 18.50 -14.69
N VAL A 19 37.03 18.06 -13.73
CA VAL A 19 37.05 16.66 -13.30
C VAL A 19 35.71 16.47 -12.56
N PRO A 20 34.81 15.62 -13.06
CA PRO A 20 33.63 15.28 -12.30
C PRO A 20 34.12 14.69 -10.98
N THR A 21 33.85 15.36 -9.86
CA THR A 21 33.99 14.80 -8.54
C THR A 21 33.07 13.59 -8.50
N LEU A 22 33.63 12.39 -8.53
CA LEU A 22 32.92 11.17 -8.18
C LEU A 22 32.42 11.37 -6.74
N VAL A 23 31.13 11.69 -6.58
CA VAL A 23 30.49 11.68 -5.27
C VAL A 23 30.54 10.22 -4.84
N SER A 24 31.31 9.92 -3.81
CA SER A 24 31.32 8.58 -3.21
C SER A 24 29.92 8.29 -2.67
N ALA A 25 29.38 7.13 -2.99
CA ALA A 25 28.12 6.70 -2.42
C ALA A 25 28.25 6.63 -0.88
N ARG A 26 27.16 6.84 -0.18
CA ARG A 26 27.05 6.86 1.27
C ARG A 26 25.90 6.01 1.76
N PRO A 27 25.90 5.61 3.04
CA PRO A 27 24.75 4.95 3.64
C PRO A 27 23.46 5.78 3.47
N MET A 28 22.33 5.09 3.25
CA MET A 28 20.98 5.70 3.19
C MET A 28 20.62 6.26 4.55
N THR A 29 19.93 7.41 4.58
CA THR A 29 19.42 8.04 5.80
C THR A 29 17.90 8.00 5.85
N ALA A 30 17.32 8.26 7.03
CA ALA A 30 15.87 8.39 7.22
C ALA A 30 15.31 9.59 6.42
N GLU A 31 16.09 10.64 6.27
CA GLU A 31 15.76 11.81 5.47
C GLU A 31 15.69 11.46 3.97
N ASP A 32 16.61 10.63 3.47
CA ASP A 32 16.53 10.12 2.10
C ASP A 32 15.21 9.38 1.88
N LEU A 33 14.86 8.42 2.75
CA LEU A 33 13.60 7.68 2.63
C LEU A 33 12.38 8.60 2.65
N ALA A 34 12.39 9.63 3.49
CA ALA A 34 11.29 10.57 3.64
C ALA A 34 11.14 11.49 2.42
N THR A 35 12.24 11.79 1.70
CA THR A 35 12.28 12.77 0.60
C THR A 35 12.36 12.17 -0.79
N LEU A 36 12.69 10.86 -0.94
CA LEU A 36 12.61 10.19 -2.23
C LEU A 36 11.22 10.32 -2.82
N LYS A 37 11.17 10.67 -4.12
CA LYS A 37 9.94 10.85 -4.89
C LYS A 37 9.17 9.54 -4.99
N ARG A 38 7.84 9.66 -5.02
CA ARG A 38 6.92 8.50 -5.05
C ARG A 38 6.01 8.60 -6.26
N MET A 39 6.12 7.65 -7.18
CA MET A 39 5.17 7.51 -8.29
C MET A 39 3.83 7.02 -7.73
N GLY A 40 2.75 7.69 -8.13
CA GLY A 40 1.37 7.32 -7.83
C GLY A 40 0.69 6.62 -9.01
N SER A 41 -0.44 7.15 -9.43
CA SER A 41 -1.26 6.60 -10.52
C SER A 41 -0.60 6.79 -11.88
N VAL A 42 -0.89 5.88 -12.82
CA VAL A 42 -0.44 5.97 -14.20
C VAL A 42 -1.59 5.69 -15.17
N THR A 43 -1.64 6.42 -16.27
CA THR A 43 -2.58 6.22 -17.38
C THR A 43 -1.83 6.27 -18.71
N VAL A 44 -2.36 5.60 -19.74
CA VAL A 44 -1.81 5.62 -21.11
C VAL A 44 -2.82 6.20 -22.06
N SER A 45 -2.37 7.04 -23.00
CA SER A 45 -3.21 7.69 -23.99
C SER A 45 -3.92 6.68 -24.92
N PRO A 46 -5.08 7.01 -25.49
CA PRO A 46 -5.82 6.11 -26.38
C PRO A 46 -5.08 5.68 -27.65
N ASP A 47 -4.09 6.47 -28.09
CA ASP A 47 -3.20 6.12 -29.20
C ASP A 47 -1.99 5.25 -28.78
N GLU A 48 -1.91 4.92 -27.47
CA GLU A 48 -0.88 4.07 -26.83
C GLU A 48 0.56 4.57 -27.00
N LYS A 49 0.75 5.88 -27.17
CA LYS A 49 2.09 6.49 -27.32
C LYS A 49 2.57 7.22 -26.08
N TRP A 50 1.67 7.68 -25.25
CA TRP A 50 1.97 8.56 -24.13
C TRP A 50 1.49 7.95 -22.82
N ALA A 51 2.32 8.04 -21.80
CA ALA A 51 1.91 7.80 -20.41
C ALA A 51 1.89 9.11 -19.63
N VAL A 52 0.88 9.28 -18.78
CA VAL A 52 0.85 10.31 -17.74
C VAL A 52 0.84 9.65 -16.40
N TYR A 53 1.64 10.14 -15.46
CA TYR A 53 1.71 9.65 -14.10
C TYR A 53 1.91 10.80 -13.11
N ASP A 54 1.42 10.63 -11.89
CA ASP A 54 1.69 11.57 -10.82
C ASP A 54 2.90 11.17 -9.99
N VAL A 55 3.57 12.17 -9.45
CA VAL A 55 4.71 12.01 -8.55
C VAL A 55 4.51 12.89 -7.32
N THR A 56 4.55 12.26 -6.15
CA THR A 56 4.63 12.98 -4.89
C THR A 56 6.08 13.41 -4.65
N GLU A 57 6.28 14.71 -4.51
CA GLU A 57 7.53 15.34 -4.12
C GLU A 57 7.44 15.81 -2.66
N THR A 58 8.52 15.61 -1.89
CA THR A 58 8.60 16.02 -0.49
C THR A 58 9.66 17.08 -0.32
N GLN A 59 9.30 18.22 0.27
CA GLN A 59 10.22 19.32 0.57
C GLN A 59 11.15 18.93 1.72
N PRO A 60 12.48 18.97 1.54
CA PRO A 60 13.42 18.47 2.57
C PRO A 60 13.34 19.22 3.91
N GLU A 61 13.06 20.52 3.90
CA GLU A 61 13.09 21.36 5.10
C GLU A 61 11.81 21.22 5.94
N THR A 62 10.67 21.10 5.28
CA THR A 62 9.34 21.09 5.93
C THR A 62 8.71 19.72 6.00
N TYR A 63 9.14 18.80 5.12
CA TYR A 63 8.50 17.53 4.78
C TYR A 63 7.06 17.70 4.25
N GLY A 64 6.71 18.90 3.80
CA GLY A 64 5.49 19.17 3.06
C GLY A 64 5.51 18.39 1.75
N ARG A 65 4.37 17.82 1.35
CA ARG A 65 4.22 17.05 0.13
C ARG A 65 3.37 17.81 -0.88
N SER A 66 3.71 17.64 -2.15
CA SER A 66 2.90 18.09 -3.28
C SER A 66 2.97 17.02 -4.38
N ASN A 67 1.91 16.94 -5.18
CA ASN A 67 1.86 16.04 -6.32
C ASN A 67 1.99 16.85 -7.61
N ALA A 68 2.61 16.24 -8.63
CA ALA A 68 2.76 16.83 -9.95
C ALA A 68 2.61 15.76 -11.03
N LEU A 69 2.06 16.14 -12.19
CA LEU A 69 1.88 15.26 -13.34
C LEU A 69 3.06 15.32 -14.31
N PHE A 70 3.44 14.17 -14.84
CA PHE A 70 4.49 14.03 -15.84
C PHE A 70 3.97 13.24 -17.04
N LEU A 71 4.33 13.73 -18.24
CA LEU A 71 4.02 13.11 -19.54
C LEU A 71 5.29 12.53 -20.14
N LEU A 72 5.20 11.29 -20.65
CA LEU A 72 6.31 10.53 -21.21
C LEU A 72 5.89 9.81 -22.50
N ASN A 73 6.75 9.81 -23.54
CA ASN A 73 6.57 8.95 -24.71
C ASN A 73 7.04 7.53 -24.40
N ILE A 74 6.11 6.55 -24.41
CA ILE A 74 6.42 5.16 -24.05
C ILE A 74 7.13 4.37 -25.16
N ASP A 75 7.20 4.89 -26.38
CA ASP A 75 7.94 4.28 -27.50
C ASP A 75 9.40 4.75 -27.56
N SER A 76 9.70 5.95 -27.06
CA SER A 76 11.05 6.50 -27.04
C SER A 76 11.90 5.89 -25.92
N ALA A 77 13.15 5.57 -26.23
CA ALA A 77 14.11 5.12 -25.22
C ALA A 77 14.77 6.28 -24.45
N ASP A 78 14.82 7.45 -25.07
CA ASP A 78 15.57 8.62 -24.59
C ASP A 78 14.65 9.79 -24.24
N ASP A 79 13.35 9.57 -24.08
CA ASP A 79 12.40 10.63 -23.75
C ASP A 79 12.60 11.10 -22.30
N ILE A 80 12.58 12.40 -22.13
CA ILE A 80 12.65 13.02 -20.80
C ILE A 80 11.23 13.39 -20.40
N PRO A 81 10.71 12.85 -19.27
CA PRO A 81 9.36 13.19 -18.82
C PRO A 81 9.17 14.71 -18.67
N ALA A 82 8.14 15.23 -19.31
CA ALA A 82 7.77 16.64 -19.21
C ALA A 82 6.73 16.84 -18.11
N ARG A 83 6.95 17.80 -17.22
CA ARG A 83 5.93 18.22 -16.25
C ARG A 83 4.79 18.90 -17.01
N ILE A 84 3.55 18.54 -16.68
CA ILE A 84 2.33 19.08 -17.27
C ILE A 84 1.36 19.53 -16.18
N ALA A 85 0.32 20.30 -16.56
CA ALA A 85 -0.70 20.85 -15.68
C ALA A 85 -0.10 21.69 -14.52
N ASP A 86 1.08 22.30 -14.74
CA ASP A 86 1.86 22.92 -13.67
C ASP A 86 1.23 24.24 -13.20
N LYS A 87 0.54 24.15 -12.06
CA LYS A 87 0.13 25.33 -11.28
C LYS A 87 0.92 25.30 -9.98
N ALA A 88 2.03 26.00 -9.95
CA ALA A 88 3.00 26.00 -8.86
C ALA A 88 2.36 25.96 -7.46
N GLY A 89 2.72 24.96 -6.68
CA GLY A 89 2.26 24.76 -5.30
C GLY A 89 0.89 24.11 -5.14
N LYS A 90 0.33 23.53 -6.18
CA LYS A 90 -0.93 22.78 -6.17
C LYS A 90 -0.68 21.28 -6.31
N ASN A 91 -1.65 20.48 -5.91
CA ASN A 91 -1.60 19.03 -5.91
C ASN A 91 -2.32 18.49 -7.14
N GLU A 92 -1.61 18.09 -8.16
CA GLU A 92 -2.15 17.45 -9.36
C GLU A 92 -1.92 15.93 -9.26
N HIS A 93 -2.99 15.12 -9.21
CA HIS A 93 -2.89 13.67 -9.05
C HIS A 93 -4.02 12.90 -9.75
N SER A 94 -3.94 11.59 -9.73
CA SER A 94 -4.95 10.67 -10.29
C SER A 94 -5.29 10.97 -11.76
N PRO A 95 -4.30 11.01 -12.68
CA PRO A 95 -4.57 11.31 -14.09
C PRO A 95 -5.34 10.17 -14.78
N ALA A 96 -6.26 10.54 -15.69
CA ALA A 96 -6.92 9.61 -16.59
C ALA A 96 -7.17 10.25 -17.97
N PHE A 97 -6.83 9.52 -19.03
CA PHE A 97 -7.20 9.93 -20.38
C PHE A 97 -8.66 9.59 -20.69
N ALA A 98 -9.36 10.52 -21.31
CA ALA A 98 -10.64 10.25 -21.96
C ALA A 98 -10.42 9.61 -23.35
N PRO A 99 -11.45 8.96 -23.93
CA PRO A 99 -11.32 8.33 -25.26
C PRO A 99 -10.94 9.26 -26.40
N ASP A 100 -11.21 10.55 -26.26
CA ASP A 100 -10.84 11.60 -27.25
C ASP A 100 -9.39 12.08 -27.12
N GLY A 101 -8.65 11.60 -26.09
CA GLY A 101 -7.26 11.94 -25.83
C GLY A 101 -7.08 13.12 -24.87
N SER A 102 -8.14 13.74 -24.39
CA SER A 102 -8.05 14.75 -23.35
C SER A 102 -7.68 14.13 -22.00
N LEU A 103 -6.97 14.87 -21.16
CA LEU A 103 -6.51 14.42 -19.85
C LEU A 103 -7.35 15.05 -18.74
N TYR A 104 -7.86 14.20 -17.83
CA TYR A 104 -8.51 14.63 -16.60
C TYR A 104 -7.64 14.26 -15.41
N TYR A 105 -7.72 15.04 -14.33
CA TYR A 105 -6.98 14.82 -13.11
C TYR A 105 -7.65 15.56 -11.93
N ILE A 106 -7.29 15.22 -10.71
CA ILE A 106 -7.73 15.93 -9.50
C ILE A 106 -6.70 16.98 -9.12
N SER A 107 -7.16 18.18 -8.71
CA SER A 107 -6.31 19.23 -8.17
C SER A 107 -7.06 20.10 -7.16
N ASP A 108 -6.33 20.57 -6.13
CA ASP A 108 -6.79 21.54 -5.14
C ASP A 108 -6.64 23.01 -5.58
N ALA A 109 -6.38 23.25 -6.87
CA ALA A 109 -6.11 24.58 -7.41
C ALA A 109 -7.27 25.60 -7.23
N SER A 110 -8.50 25.13 -7.04
CA SER A 110 -9.69 25.95 -6.73
C SER A 110 -9.92 26.16 -5.21
N GLY A 111 -9.10 25.54 -4.35
CA GLY A 111 -9.23 25.62 -2.91
C GLY A 111 -9.79 24.35 -2.26
N SER A 112 -10.27 23.39 -3.06
CA SER A 112 -10.70 22.06 -2.68
C SER A 112 -10.37 21.09 -3.82
N ASP A 113 -10.35 19.79 -3.52
CA ASP A 113 -10.08 18.75 -4.52
C ASP A 113 -11.23 18.66 -5.53
N GLN A 114 -10.95 19.07 -6.76
CA GLN A 114 -11.90 19.10 -7.86
C GLN A 114 -11.32 18.44 -9.11
N LEU A 115 -12.19 18.07 -10.04
CA LEU A 115 -11.77 17.57 -11.35
C LEU A 115 -11.28 18.73 -12.23
N TRP A 116 -10.16 18.53 -12.87
CA TRP A 116 -9.57 19.43 -13.84
C TRP A 116 -9.35 18.73 -15.17
N HIS A 117 -9.25 19.48 -16.25
CA HIS A 117 -9.13 19.00 -17.62
C HIS A 117 -8.09 19.83 -18.38
N VAL A 118 -7.30 19.14 -19.22
CA VAL A 118 -6.40 19.75 -20.19
C VAL A 118 -6.31 18.87 -21.45
N ASP A 119 -6.25 19.50 -22.62
CA ASP A 119 -6.06 18.77 -23.87
C ASP A 119 -4.57 18.40 -24.07
N ILE A 120 -4.34 17.17 -24.53
CA ILE A 120 -3.00 16.68 -24.87
C ILE A 120 -2.98 16.37 -26.37
N SER A 121 -2.05 16.96 -27.11
CA SER A 121 -1.85 16.66 -28.53
C SER A 121 -0.37 16.54 -28.88
N ALA A 122 -0.01 15.45 -29.56
CA ALA A 122 1.37 15.15 -29.94
C ALA A 122 2.38 15.28 -28.79
N GLY A 123 1.97 14.87 -27.57
CA GLY A 123 2.80 14.91 -26.37
C GLY A 123 3.00 16.28 -25.76
N LYS A 124 2.07 17.18 -25.96
CA LYS A 124 2.11 18.53 -25.38
C LYS A 124 0.72 18.94 -24.90
N GLU A 125 0.70 19.74 -23.84
CA GLU A 125 -0.50 20.45 -23.43
C GLU A 125 -0.94 21.45 -24.50
N ILE A 126 -2.25 21.52 -24.71
CA ILE A 126 -2.90 22.50 -25.58
C ILE A 126 -3.79 23.39 -24.74
N GLY A 127 -3.44 24.66 -24.61
CA GLY A 127 -4.16 25.62 -23.79
C GLY A 127 -3.82 25.54 -22.31
N GLU A 128 -4.64 26.20 -21.50
CA GLU A 128 -4.50 26.20 -20.03
C GLU A 128 -5.42 25.16 -19.42
N PRO A 129 -5.02 24.51 -18.31
CA PRO A 129 -5.93 23.64 -17.56
C PRO A 129 -7.19 24.36 -17.09
N VAL A 130 -8.32 23.69 -17.20
CA VAL A 130 -9.64 24.22 -16.85
C VAL A 130 -10.29 23.36 -15.78
N GLN A 131 -10.88 23.98 -14.77
CA GLN A 131 -11.69 23.26 -13.78
C GLN A 131 -12.91 22.65 -14.47
N ALA A 132 -13.02 21.32 -14.38
CA ALA A 132 -14.11 20.54 -14.97
C ALA A 132 -15.29 20.38 -14.02
N SER A 133 -15.07 20.36 -12.69
CA SER A 133 -16.13 20.19 -11.69
C SER A 133 -16.10 21.33 -10.64
N PRO A 134 -17.10 22.21 -10.59
CA PRO A 134 -17.26 23.16 -9.49
C PRO A 134 -18.25 22.61 -8.44
N LEU A 135 -17.92 21.50 -7.78
CA LEU A 135 -18.83 20.81 -6.84
C LEU A 135 -18.63 21.31 -5.41
N GLN A 136 -19.65 21.09 -4.55
CA GLN A 136 -19.60 21.56 -3.15
C GLN A 136 -18.74 20.68 -2.25
N ALA A 137 -18.66 19.38 -2.54
CA ALA A 137 -17.79 18.46 -1.82
C ALA A 137 -16.50 18.21 -2.60
N ASP A 138 -15.48 17.75 -1.89
CA ASP A 138 -14.22 17.29 -2.46
C ASP A 138 -14.44 16.03 -3.31
N VAL A 139 -13.80 15.97 -4.47
CA VAL A 139 -13.76 14.80 -5.35
C VAL A 139 -12.61 13.90 -4.90
N ALA A 140 -12.92 12.77 -4.26
CA ALA A 140 -11.93 11.78 -3.85
C ALA A 140 -11.40 10.95 -5.03
N GLY A 141 -12.18 10.80 -6.09
CA GLY A 141 -11.78 10.11 -7.29
C GLY A 141 -12.85 10.13 -8.39
N PHE A 142 -12.47 9.63 -9.56
CA PHE A 142 -13.35 9.63 -10.73
C PHE A 142 -13.07 8.48 -11.70
N LYS A 143 -14.06 8.17 -12.54
CA LYS A 143 -13.92 7.22 -13.66
C LYS A 143 -14.75 7.67 -14.86
N ILE A 144 -14.10 7.86 -16.01
CA ILE A 144 -14.73 8.33 -17.25
C ILE A 144 -15.38 7.13 -17.96
N SER A 145 -16.56 7.33 -18.56
CA SER A 145 -17.22 6.29 -19.35
C SER A 145 -16.43 5.94 -20.62
N PRO A 146 -16.52 4.70 -21.14
CA PRO A 146 -15.82 4.28 -22.35
C PRO A 146 -16.13 5.09 -23.60
N ASP A 147 -17.30 5.77 -23.66
CA ASP A 147 -17.68 6.65 -24.77
C ASP A 147 -17.31 8.14 -24.54
N GLY A 148 -16.77 8.47 -23.36
CA GLY A 148 -16.34 9.82 -22.98
C GLY A 148 -17.48 10.80 -22.67
N LYS A 149 -18.75 10.34 -22.58
CA LYS A 149 -19.90 11.22 -22.35
C LYS A 149 -20.42 11.25 -20.92
N GLY A 150 -19.98 10.29 -20.11
CA GLY A 150 -20.30 10.17 -18.69
C GLY A 150 -19.06 10.14 -17.81
N ILE A 151 -19.26 10.47 -16.55
CA ILE A 151 -18.23 10.34 -15.53
C ILE A 151 -18.87 9.92 -14.19
N ALA A 152 -18.27 8.96 -13.52
CA ALA A 152 -18.56 8.62 -12.14
C ALA A 152 -17.58 9.35 -11.24
N LEU A 153 -18.10 10.07 -10.24
CA LEU A 153 -17.32 10.75 -9.20
C LEU A 153 -17.67 10.16 -7.85
N TRP A 154 -16.72 10.10 -6.93
CA TRP A 154 -16.99 9.71 -5.55
C TRP A 154 -16.32 10.63 -4.56
N GLY A 155 -16.84 10.66 -3.34
CA GLY A 155 -16.37 11.44 -2.22
C GLY A 155 -17.16 11.15 -0.96
N ASP A 156 -16.74 11.70 0.16
CA ASP A 156 -17.45 11.59 1.43
C ASP A 156 -18.66 12.54 1.45
N ILE A 157 -19.85 11.98 1.26
CA ILE A 157 -21.11 12.75 1.07
C ILE A 157 -22.14 12.32 2.10
N ALA A 158 -22.74 13.29 2.78
CA ALA A 158 -23.83 13.00 3.70
C ALA A 158 -25.03 12.35 2.97
N ARG A 159 -25.61 11.32 3.58
CA ARG A 159 -26.67 10.48 2.98
C ARG A 159 -27.92 11.27 2.58
N ASN A 160 -28.22 12.34 3.31
CA ASN A 160 -29.36 13.22 3.03
C ASN A 160 -29.07 14.26 1.93
N CYS A 161 -27.84 14.39 1.43
CA CYS A 161 -27.54 15.26 0.31
C CYS A 161 -28.10 14.69 -0.99
N PRO A 162 -28.95 15.41 -1.70
CA PRO A 162 -29.49 14.96 -2.98
C PRO A 162 -28.49 15.08 -4.13
N THR A 163 -27.45 15.90 -3.96
CA THR A 163 -26.41 16.21 -4.95
C THR A 163 -25.04 15.88 -4.37
N PHE A 164 -23.98 16.07 -5.15
CA PHE A 164 -22.60 15.85 -4.73
C PHE A 164 -22.14 16.95 -3.76
N GLY A 165 -22.52 16.80 -2.49
CA GLY A 165 -22.40 17.80 -1.44
C GLY A 165 -23.63 18.71 -1.34
N CYS A 166 -23.89 19.23 -0.14
CA CYS A 166 -24.94 20.20 0.14
C CYS A 166 -24.60 21.00 1.41
N GLU A 167 -25.20 22.21 1.56
CA GLU A 167 -24.97 23.07 2.73
C GLU A 167 -25.49 22.45 4.03
N GLU A 168 -26.57 21.66 3.95
CA GLU A 168 -27.08 20.86 5.06
C GLU A 168 -26.35 19.51 5.17
N SER A 169 -25.03 19.55 5.26
CA SER A 169 -24.24 18.35 5.54
C SER A 169 -24.53 17.88 6.96
N GLY A 170 -25.54 17.05 7.09
CA GLY A 170 -25.53 16.39 8.34
C GLY A 170 -26.81 15.95 8.95
N ASN A 171 -26.93 14.64 9.08
CA ASN A 171 -27.27 14.03 10.36
C ASN A 171 -26.08 14.18 11.33
N ARG A 172 -25.52 15.38 11.47
CA ARG A 172 -24.95 15.71 12.75
C ARG A 172 -26.15 15.73 13.69
N ALA A 173 -26.30 14.73 14.54
CA ALA A 173 -27.09 14.89 15.74
C ALA A 173 -26.86 16.32 16.19
N GLU A 174 -27.93 17.13 16.28
CA GLU A 174 -27.86 18.54 16.70
C GLU A 174 -26.74 18.61 17.74
N PRO A 175 -25.67 19.40 17.53
CA PRO A 175 -24.57 19.38 18.48
C PRO A 175 -25.19 19.62 19.83
N GLY A 176 -25.12 18.62 20.70
CA GLY A 176 -25.59 18.75 22.08
C GLY A 176 -24.95 19.96 22.72
N PRO A 177 -25.34 20.37 23.92
CA PRO A 177 -24.83 21.56 24.58
C PRO A 177 -23.31 21.47 24.88
N GLY A 178 -22.67 20.34 24.56
CA GLY A 178 -21.26 20.06 24.78
C GLY A 178 -20.59 19.42 23.56
N THR A 179 -19.36 18.94 23.74
CA THR A 179 -18.52 18.30 22.70
C THR A 179 -18.61 16.77 22.70
N GLY A 180 -19.54 16.19 23.49
CA GLY A 180 -19.74 14.75 23.58
C GLY A 180 -20.27 14.17 22.26
N ARG A 181 -19.79 12.96 21.91
CA ARG A 181 -20.30 12.15 20.80
C ARG A 181 -21.11 11.01 21.38
N GLU A 182 -22.29 10.76 20.84
CA GLU A 182 -23.17 9.69 21.29
C GLU A 182 -23.26 8.61 20.20
N TYR A 183 -23.06 7.38 20.60
CA TYR A 183 -23.19 6.21 19.75
C TYR A 183 -23.98 5.14 20.50
N ASP A 184 -24.99 4.56 19.88
CA ASP A 184 -25.81 3.48 20.39
C ASP A 184 -25.59 2.16 19.64
N GLU A 185 -24.84 2.21 18.54
CA GLU A 185 -24.42 1.06 17.75
C GLU A 185 -22.92 1.12 17.41
N LEU A 186 -22.29 -0.03 17.14
CA LEU A 186 -21.05 -0.13 16.41
C LEU A 186 -21.38 0.10 14.92
N PHE A 187 -20.57 0.74 14.17
CA PHE A 187 -19.15 1.00 14.14
C PHE A 187 -18.84 2.46 14.54
N ILE A 188 -18.07 2.68 15.60
CA ILE A 188 -17.86 4.04 16.13
C ILE A 188 -16.59 4.69 15.63
N ARG A 189 -15.66 3.90 15.14
CA ARG A 189 -14.35 4.32 14.64
C ARG A 189 -13.94 3.40 13.51
N HIS A 190 -13.19 3.93 12.54
CA HIS A 190 -12.55 3.15 11.51
C HIS A 190 -11.15 3.69 11.21
N TRP A 191 -10.17 2.84 11.23
CA TRP A 191 -8.76 3.09 10.97
C TRP A 191 -8.14 4.19 11.85
N SER A 192 -8.35 5.47 11.53
CA SER A 192 -7.77 6.63 12.24
C SER A 192 -8.78 7.71 12.57
N SER A 193 -10.05 7.53 12.25
CA SER A 193 -11.11 8.52 12.45
C SER A 193 -12.27 7.96 13.26
N TRP A 194 -12.94 8.88 13.96
CA TRP A 194 -14.25 8.61 14.53
C TRP A 194 -15.29 8.73 13.41
N GLU A 195 -16.21 7.78 13.36
CA GLU A 195 -17.27 7.83 12.39
C GLU A 195 -18.17 9.05 12.59
N THR A 196 -18.57 9.65 11.48
CA THR A 196 -19.60 10.70 11.44
C THR A 196 -20.89 10.07 10.95
N PRO A 197 -21.86 9.81 11.84
CA PRO A 197 -23.12 9.16 11.44
C PRO A 197 -23.76 9.84 10.24
N GLY A 198 -24.18 9.04 9.25
CA GLY A 198 -24.83 9.52 8.03
C GLY A 198 -23.89 10.04 6.94
N ASN A 199 -22.56 9.99 7.12
CA ASN A 199 -21.59 10.38 6.08
C ASN A 199 -20.87 9.15 5.55
N TYR A 200 -20.92 8.94 4.22
CA TYR A 200 -20.38 7.75 3.56
C TYR A 200 -19.60 8.12 2.31
N SER A 201 -18.68 7.26 1.87
CA SER A 201 -18.15 7.31 0.52
C SER A 201 -19.28 6.96 -0.46
N ARG A 202 -19.60 7.84 -1.43
CA ARG A 202 -20.74 7.68 -2.32
C ARG A 202 -20.37 7.98 -3.76
N VAL A 203 -20.87 7.15 -4.68
CA VAL A 203 -20.65 7.28 -6.12
C VAL A 203 -21.84 8.00 -6.77
N PHE A 204 -21.52 8.99 -7.60
CA PHE A 204 -22.49 9.75 -8.38
C PHE A 204 -22.15 9.69 -9.87
N ALA A 205 -23.15 9.52 -10.73
CA ALA A 205 -23.01 9.64 -12.18
C ALA A 205 -23.33 11.06 -12.65
N PHE A 206 -22.52 11.55 -13.58
CA PHE A 206 -22.68 12.86 -14.24
C PHE A 206 -22.53 12.74 -15.75
N GLY A 207 -23.05 13.70 -16.50
CA GLY A 207 -22.68 13.91 -17.88
C GLY A 207 -21.31 14.57 -18.00
N LEU A 208 -20.61 14.29 -19.11
CA LEU A 208 -19.33 14.92 -19.46
C LEU A 208 -19.43 15.52 -20.86
N THR A 209 -19.26 16.85 -20.98
CA THR A 209 -19.42 17.55 -22.26
C THR A 209 -18.41 18.69 -22.37
N ASN A 210 -17.62 18.69 -23.46
CA ASN A 210 -16.62 19.73 -23.74
C ASN A 210 -15.68 19.99 -22.54
N GLY A 211 -15.17 18.94 -21.92
CA GLY A 211 -14.25 19.04 -20.79
C GLY A 211 -14.87 19.39 -19.46
N LYS A 212 -16.22 19.42 -19.35
CA LYS A 212 -16.95 19.82 -18.13
C LYS A 212 -17.93 18.78 -17.69
N VAL A 213 -18.02 18.61 -16.37
CA VAL A 213 -19.05 17.86 -15.68
C VAL A 213 -20.38 18.63 -15.80
N THR A 214 -21.45 17.94 -16.15
CA THR A 214 -22.77 18.52 -16.38
C THR A 214 -23.87 17.81 -15.62
N GLY A 215 -24.90 18.54 -15.22
CA GLY A 215 -26.00 18.04 -14.36
C GLY A 215 -25.65 18.15 -12.87
N ASP A 216 -26.63 17.78 -12.03
CA ASP A 216 -26.53 17.88 -10.56
C ASP A 216 -25.89 16.61 -9.92
N GLY A 217 -25.66 15.58 -10.74
CA GLY A 217 -25.22 14.27 -10.32
C GLY A 217 -26.34 13.38 -9.80
N VAL A 218 -26.27 12.11 -10.14
CA VAL A 218 -27.23 11.08 -9.72
C VAL A 218 -26.52 10.10 -8.82
N ALA A 219 -26.97 9.99 -7.57
CA ALA A 219 -26.44 9.01 -6.62
C ALA A 219 -26.77 7.59 -7.09
N LEU A 220 -25.74 6.74 -7.21
CA LEU A 220 -25.89 5.37 -7.72
C LEU A 220 -26.24 4.35 -6.62
N ASP A 221 -26.08 4.72 -5.37
CA ASP A 221 -26.37 3.88 -4.21
C ASP A 221 -27.86 3.69 -3.93
N GLY A 222 -28.74 4.39 -4.64
CA GLY A 222 -30.20 4.28 -4.47
C GLY A 222 -30.62 4.49 -3.00
N ASN A 223 -31.22 3.47 -2.39
CA ASN A 223 -31.60 3.46 -0.97
C ASN A 223 -30.60 2.73 -0.04
N LEU A 224 -29.46 2.28 -0.59
CA LEU A 224 -28.45 1.60 0.20
C LEU A 224 -27.74 2.59 1.14
N ILE A 225 -27.31 2.09 2.28
CA ILE A 225 -26.52 2.83 3.26
C ILE A 225 -25.19 2.10 3.40
N GLY A 226 -24.09 2.78 3.06
CA GLY A 226 -22.76 2.19 3.10
C GLY A 226 -21.75 2.94 2.26
N ASP A 227 -20.53 2.42 2.24
CA ASP A 227 -19.38 3.02 1.57
C ASP A 227 -19.11 2.40 0.20
N SER A 228 -19.08 3.24 -0.83
CA SER A 228 -18.63 2.91 -2.17
C SER A 228 -17.81 4.08 -2.77
N PRO A 229 -16.51 3.86 -3.11
CA PRO A 229 -15.70 2.69 -2.81
C PRO A 229 -15.63 2.36 -1.33
N SER A 230 -15.28 1.10 -1.02
CA SER A 230 -15.27 0.59 0.35
C SER A 230 -14.18 1.25 1.21
N LYS A 231 -14.53 1.69 2.41
CA LYS A 231 -13.52 2.19 3.37
C LYS A 231 -12.80 1.03 4.06
N PRO A 232 -11.52 1.23 4.50
CA PRO A 232 -10.75 2.47 4.44
C PRO A 232 -9.88 2.62 3.19
N PHE A 233 -9.78 1.62 2.29
CA PHE A 233 -8.77 1.55 1.24
C PHE A 233 -9.31 1.37 -0.18
N GLY A 234 -10.61 1.22 -0.38
CA GLY A 234 -11.22 1.09 -1.71
C GLY A 234 -11.08 2.37 -2.54
N GLY A 235 -11.00 2.20 -3.86
CA GLY A 235 -10.79 3.29 -4.81
C GLY A 235 -11.40 3.00 -6.20
N GLY A 236 -10.83 3.59 -7.24
CA GLY A 236 -11.31 3.43 -8.61
C GLY A 236 -11.29 2.02 -9.18
N GLU A 237 -10.52 1.11 -8.58
CA GLU A 237 -10.51 -0.32 -8.92
C GLU A 237 -11.82 -1.03 -8.55
N GLU A 238 -12.59 -0.45 -7.65
CA GLU A 238 -13.91 -0.95 -7.24
C GLU A 238 -15.06 -0.43 -8.07
N ILE A 239 -14.80 0.37 -9.11
CA ILE A 239 -15.82 0.98 -9.97
C ILE A 239 -15.54 0.65 -11.44
N THR A 240 -16.56 0.28 -12.20
CA THR A 240 -16.46 0.04 -13.64
C THR A 240 -17.72 0.45 -14.39
N TRP A 241 -17.54 1.00 -15.59
CA TRP A 241 -18.65 1.29 -16.52
C TRP A 241 -19.00 0.05 -17.35
N VAL A 242 -20.26 -0.09 -17.71
CA VAL A 242 -20.71 -1.08 -18.68
C VAL A 242 -20.45 -0.56 -20.09
N PRO A 243 -19.57 -1.16 -20.89
CA PRO A 243 -19.32 -0.71 -22.26
C PRO A 243 -20.55 -0.80 -23.13
N GLY A 244 -20.91 0.30 -23.79
CA GLY A 244 -22.07 0.38 -24.69
C GLY A 244 -23.44 0.48 -24.02
N GLU A 245 -23.51 0.55 -22.72
CA GLU A 245 -24.74 0.70 -21.95
C GLU A 245 -24.65 1.83 -20.92
N ASP A 246 -25.79 2.27 -20.43
CA ASP A 246 -25.95 3.36 -19.48
C ASP A 246 -25.93 2.79 -18.05
N GLY A 247 -24.77 2.27 -17.60
CA GLY A 247 -24.67 1.62 -16.32
C GLY A 247 -23.25 1.67 -15.72
N VAL A 248 -23.20 1.65 -14.39
CA VAL A 248 -21.99 1.59 -13.59
C VAL A 248 -22.12 0.45 -12.60
N PHE A 249 -21.06 -0.36 -12.49
CA PHE A 249 -20.91 -1.36 -11.44
C PHE A 249 -19.89 -0.87 -10.41
N PHE A 250 -20.19 -1.11 -9.15
CA PHE A 250 -19.33 -0.67 -8.05
C PHE A 250 -19.41 -1.62 -6.85
N THR A 251 -18.30 -1.77 -6.14
CA THR A 251 -18.27 -2.46 -4.85
C THR A 251 -18.87 -1.56 -3.78
N LEU A 252 -19.66 -2.12 -2.88
CA LEU A 252 -20.26 -1.40 -1.77
C LEU A 252 -20.20 -2.25 -0.49
N ARG A 253 -19.77 -1.62 0.62
CA ARG A 253 -19.89 -2.13 1.99
C ARG A 253 -21.15 -1.59 2.61
N ILE A 254 -22.06 -2.47 2.99
CA ILE A 254 -23.28 -2.06 3.71
C ILE A 254 -22.91 -1.66 5.15
N ALA A 255 -23.29 -0.43 5.52
CA ALA A 255 -23.18 0.10 6.87
C ALA A 255 -24.40 -0.31 7.70
N ASP A 256 -24.33 -1.43 8.36
CA ASP A 256 -25.32 -1.93 9.30
C ASP A 256 -24.66 -2.41 10.58
N ARG A 257 -25.47 -2.88 11.52
CA ARG A 257 -24.98 -3.42 12.81
C ARG A 257 -23.97 -4.56 12.67
N ASN A 258 -23.91 -5.24 11.53
CA ASN A 258 -22.99 -6.35 11.28
C ASN A 258 -21.68 -5.89 10.67
N GLU A 259 -21.61 -4.66 10.17
CA GLU A 259 -20.44 -4.11 9.48
C GLU A 259 -19.10 -4.42 10.19
N PRO A 260 -18.91 -4.14 11.48
CA PRO A 260 -17.62 -4.38 12.15
C PRO A 260 -17.26 -5.87 12.31
N LYS A 261 -18.17 -6.79 11.96
CA LYS A 261 -18.00 -8.26 12.06
C LYS A 261 -18.02 -8.94 10.70
N SER A 262 -18.24 -8.19 9.63
CA SER A 262 -18.47 -8.71 8.29
C SER A 262 -17.38 -8.28 7.33
N THR A 263 -16.82 -9.23 6.58
CA THR A 263 -15.96 -8.94 5.43
C THR A 263 -16.76 -8.85 4.13
N ASN A 264 -18.10 -8.88 4.20
CA ASN A 264 -18.95 -8.84 3.01
C ASN A 264 -18.79 -7.51 2.28
N LEU A 265 -18.39 -7.61 1.04
CA LEU A 265 -18.49 -6.57 0.03
C LEU A 265 -19.26 -7.17 -1.13
N ASP A 266 -20.30 -6.47 -1.58
CA ASP A 266 -21.08 -6.87 -2.75
C ASP A 266 -20.84 -5.92 -3.92
N ILE A 267 -20.89 -6.44 -5.14
CA ILE A 267 -20.89 -5.65 -6.37
C ILE A 267 -22.34 -5.30 -6.73
N TYR A 268 -22.61 -4.03 -6.87
CA TYR A 268 -23.88 -3.49 -7.32
C TYR A 268 -23.78 -2.94 -8.73
N GLY A 269 -24.83 -3.12 -9.53
CA GLY A 269 -25.00 -2.46 -10.82
C GLY A 269 -26.09 -1.42 -10.72
N ALA A 270 -25.85 -0.21 -11.22
CA ALA A 270 -26.84 0.87 -11.24
C ALA A 270 -26.90 1.55 -12.62
N LYS A 271 -28.10 1.97 -13.03
CA LYS A 271 -28.27 2.87 -14.18
C LYS A 271 -27.85 4.29 -13.81
N THR A 272 -27.30 5.01 -14.78
CA THR A 272 -26.80 6.38 -14.54
C THR A 272 -27.90 7.38 -14.23
N ASP A 273 -29.17 7.06 -14.54
CA ASP A 273 -30.35 7.86 -14.16
C ASP A 273 -30.90 7.56 -12.76
N GLY A 274 -30.26 6.60 -12.03
CA GLY A 274 -30.67 6.18 -10.69
C GLY A 274 -31.95 5.34 -10.63
N SER A 275 -32.54 4.96 -11.76
CA SER A 275 -33.82 4.24 -11.83
C SER A 275 -33.72 2.79 -11.30
N GLU A 276 -32.56 2.21 -11.27
CA GLU A 276 -32.35 0.82 -10.90
C GLU A 276 -30.97 0.66 -10.24
N THR A 277 -30.94 0.04 -9.04
CA THR A 277 -29.72 -0.40 -8.37
C THR A 277 -29.94 -1.83 -7.91
N VAL A 278 -29.11 -2.76 -8.40
CA VAL A 278 -29.29 -4.20 -8.18
C VAL A 278 -28.00 -4.78 -7.60
N ASN A 279 -28.15 -5.62 -6.57
CA ASN A 279 -27.04 -6.43 -6.06
C ASN A 279 -26.72 -7.55 -7.04
N PHE A 280 -25.48 -7.55 -7.58
CA PHE A 280 -25.05 -8.49 -8.60
C PHE A 280 -24.42 -9.76 -8.00
N THR A 281 -23.90 -9.70 -6.78
CA THR A 281 -23.18 -10.80 -6.09
C THR A 281 -23.79 -11.19 -4.74
N GLY A 282 -25.07 -10.86 -4.53
CA GLY A 282 -25.74 -10.97 -3.23
C GLY A 282 -25.89 -12.37 -2.62
N GLU A 283 -25.67 -13.43 -3.39
CA GLU A 283 -25.66 -14.81 -2.89
C GLU A 283 -24.38 -15.13 -2.09
N ASN A 284 -23.24 -14.55 -2.49
CA ASN A 284 -21.99 -14.66 -1.73
C ASN A 284 -22.06 -13.75 -0.48
N LYS A 285 -21.60 -14.23 0.67
CA LYS A 285 -21.56 -13.47 1.93
C LYS A 285 -20.13 -13.16 2.37
N ALA A 286 -19.17 -13.43 1.50
CA ALA A 286 -17.79 -13.01 1.61
C ALA A 286 -17.51 -11.81 0.69
N THR A 287 -16.27 -11.41 0.55
CA THR A 287 -15.87 -10.28 -0.29
C THR A 287 -16.02 -10.58 -1.78
N ASP A 288 -16.75 -9.75 -2.50
CA ASP A 288 -16.74 -9.61 -3.96
C ASP A 288 -16.31 -8.18 -4.32
N THR A 289 -15.24 -8.03 -5.09
CA THR A 289 -14.62 -6.74 -5.38
C THR A 289 -13.90 -6.74 -6.73
N LEU A 290 -13.30 -5.60 -7.12
CA LEU A 290 -12.53 -5.42 -8.36
C LEU A 290 -13.32 -5.76 -9.64
N PRO A 291 -14.53 -5.20 -9.83
CA PRO A 291 -15.31 -5.48 -11.04
C PRO A 291 -14.63 -4.89 -12.28
N ALA A 292 -14.55 -5.69 -13.35
CA ALA A 292 -13.97 -5.28 -14.62
C ALA A 292 -14.74 -5.90 -15.79
N PHE A 293 -15.31 -5.07 -16.68
CA PHE A 293 -15.95 -5.53 -17.90
C PHE A 293 -14.96 -5.79 -19.03
N SER A 294 -15.24 -6.79 -19.86
CA SER A 294 -14.60 -6.94 -21.17
C SER A 294 -14.88 -5.74 -22.06
N SER A 295 -14.02 -5.47 -23.06
CA SER A 295 -14.14 -4.29 -23.92
C SER A 295 -15.46 -4.28 -24.73
N ASP A 296 -16.02 -5.45 -25.02
CA ASP A 296 -17.29 -5.63 -25.71
C ASP A 296 -18.51 -5.63 -24.76
N GLY A 297 -18.31 -5.47 -23.46
CA GLY A 297 -19.34 -5.44 -22.43
C GLY A 297 -20.03 -6.77 -22.13
N LYS A 298 -19.62 -7.87 -22.76
CA LYS A 298 -20.32 -9.16 -22.62
C LYS A 298 -19.97 -9.92 -21.35
N TRP A 299 -18.81 -9.69 -20.78
CA TRP A 299 -18.31 -10.41 -19.62
C TRP A 299 -17.95 -9.44 -18.49
N LEU A 300 -18.35 -9.79 -17.28
CA LEU A 300 -17.83 -9.19 -16.06
C LEU A 300 -16.89 -10.16 -15.37
N ALA A 301 -15.66 -9.73 -15.12
CA ALA A 301 -14.73 -10.38 -14.22
C ALA A 301 -14.71 -9.65 -12.88
N TRP A 302 -14.51 -10.38 -11.77
CA TRP A 302 -14.31 -9.82 -10.44
C TRP A 302 -13.50 -10.75 -9.54
N ALA A 303 -13.03 -10.26 -8.43
CA ALA A 303 -12.35 -11.05 -7.40
C ALA A 303 -13.32 -11.43 -6.29
N ALA A 304 -13.36 -12.69 -5.90
CA ALA A 304 -14.29 -13.22 -4.90
C ALA A 304 -13.60 -14.12 -3.88
N MET A 305 -13.94 -13.93 -2.60
CA MET A 305 -13.63 -14.86 -1.50
C MET A 305 -14.76 -15.88 -1.32
N GLU A 306 -14.48 -16.99 -0.62
CA GLU A 306 -15.47 -18.02 -0.31
C GLU A 306 -15.94 -17.99 1.16
N ARG A 307 -15.10 -17.51 2.08
CA ARG A 307 -15.32 -17.63 3.53
C ARG A 307 -15.75 -16.32 4.17
N PRO A 308 -17.03 -16.14 4.53
CA PRO A 308 -17.50 -14.94 5.23
C PRO A 308 -16.76 -14.71 6.55
N GLY A 309 -16.35 -13.46 6.81
CA GLY A 309 -15.68 -13.06 8.03
C GLY A 309 -14.16 -13.30 8.05
N TYR A 310 -13.57 -13.85 6.98
CA TYR A 310 -12.13 -14.05 6.86
C TYR A 310 -11.50 -13.13 5.83
N GLU A 311 -10.85 -12.08 6.26
CA GLU A 311 -10.25 -11.07 5.37
C GLU A 311 -9.01 -11.56 4.60
N ALA A 312 -8.36 -12.64 5.05
CA ALA A 312 -7.23 -13.24 4.38
C ALA A 312 -7.61 -14.47 3.53
N ASP A 313 -8.91 -14.63 3.25
CA ASP A 313 -9.35 -15.65 2.31
C ASP A 313 -8.85 -15.36 0.89
N ARG A 314 -8.71 -16.41 0.10
CA ARG A 314 -8.18 -16.28 -1.25
C ARG A 314 -9.17 -15.61 -2.19
N LEU A 315 -8.74 -14.51 -2.82
CA LEU A 315 -9.47 -13.87 -3.91
C LEU A 315 -9.26 -14.66 -5.20
N VAL A 316 -10.34 -15.25 -5.69
CA VAL A 316 -10.41 -16.02 -6.96
C VAL A 316 -11.08 -15.16 -8.02
N VAL A 317 -10.54 -15.14 -9.23
CA VAL A 317 -11.21 -14.48 -10.35
C VAL A 317 -12.49 -15.25 -10.69
N LYS A 318 -13.63 -14.60 -10.58
CA LYS A 318 -14.92 -15.03 -11.11
C LYS A 318 -15.17 -14.36 -12.47
N LEU A 319 -15.88 -15.04 -13.32
CA LEU A 319 -16.27 -14.56 -14.65
C LEU A 319 -17.73 -14.90 -14.91
N ARG A 320 -18.55 -13.92 -15.30
CA ARG A 320 -19.95 -14.12 -15.65
C ARG A 320 -20.33 -13.34 -16.90
N LYS A 321 -21.12 -13.98 -17.76
CA LYS A 321 -21.67 -13.32 -18.93
C LYS A 321 -22.77 -12.34 -18.49
N GLN A 322 -22.79 -11.14 -19.05
CA GLN A 322 -23.83 -10.16 -18.76
C GLN A 322 -25.22 -10.72 -19.13
N GLY A 323 -26.20 -10.51 -18.25
CA GLY A 323 -27.57 -11.00 -18.42
C GLY A 323 -27.77 -12.50 -18.10
N SER A 324 -26.72 -13.23 -17.66
CA SER A 324 -26.88 -14.60 -17.16
C SER A 324 -27.11 -14.64 -15.65
N ASP A 325 -27.60 -15.78 -15.15
CA ASP A 325 -27.85 -15.98 -13.72
C ASP A 325 -26.52 -16.04 -12.92
N GLU A 326 -26.57 -15.67 -11.63
CA GLU A 326 -25.41 -15.67 -10.75
C GLU A 326 -24.74 -17.06 -10.64
N ASN A 327 -25.57 -18.12 -10.63
CA ASN A 327 -25.09 -19.51 -10.61
C ASN A 327 -24.29 -19.95 -11.85
N GLU A 328 -24.30 -19.15 -12.92
CA GLU A 328 -23.52 -19.40 -14.13
C GLU A 328 -22.10 -18.80 -14.05
N ALA A 329 -21.74 -18.19 -12.94
CA ALA A 329 -20.40 -17.64 -12.73
C ALA A 329 -19.33 -18.72 -12.69
N ILE A 330 -18.27 -18.54 -13.48
CA ILE A 330 -17.13 -19.43 -13.57
C ILE A 330 -16.02 -18.97 -12.64
N ALA A 331 -15.53 -19.83 -11.76
CA ALA A 331 -14.36 -19.56 -10.92
C ALA A 331 -13.08 -19.82 -11.72
N LEU A 332 -12.64 -18.84 -12.49
CA LEU A 332 -11.60 -18.99 -13.52
C LEU A 332 -10.22 -19.39 -12.96
N THR A 333 -9.84 -18.86 -11.78
CA THR A 333 -8.55 -19.15 -11.14
C THR A 333 -8.65 -20.10 -9.94
N LYS A 334 -9.73 -20.89 -9.85
CA LYS A 334 -9.97 -21.77 -8.69
C LYS A 334 -8.81 -22.72 -8.38
N GLU A 335 -8.21 -23.29 -9.45
CA GLU A 335 -7.12 -24.26 -9.31
C GLU A 335 -5.73 -23.60 -9.10
N TRP A 336 -5.65 -22.28 -9.23
CA TRP A 336 -4.42 -21.52 -8.99
C TRP A 336 -4.39 -21.00 -7.56
N ASP A 337 -3.55 -21.58 -6.74
CA ASP A 337 -3.48 -21.30 -5.30
C ASP A 337 -2.73 -20.00 -4.98
N ARG A 338 -3.23 -18.89 -5.55
CA ARG A 338 -2.80 -17.50 -5.26
C ARG A 338 -4.01 -16.59 -5.18
N SER A 339 -3.92 -15.59 -4.32
CA SER A 339 -4.92 -14.52 -4.18
C SER A 339 -4.63 -13.41 -5.19
N VAL A 340 -5.61 -13.01 -6.00
CA VAL A 340 -5.44 -11.93 -6.97
C VAL A 340 -5.53 -10.56 -6.30
N GLY A 341 -4.63 -9.64 -6.70
CA GLY A 341 -4.60 -8.26 -6.18
C GLY A 341 -5.13 -7.21 -7.16
N SER A 342 -5.29 -7.55 -8.44
CA SER A 342 -5.82 -6.66 -9.48
C SER A 342 -6.39 -7.45 -10.65
N ILE A 343 -7.29 -6.85 -11.43
CA ILE A 343 -7.88 -7.45 -12.64
C ILE A 343 -7.96 -6.40 -13.74
N VAL A 344 -7.33 -6.66 -14.89
CA VAL A 344 -7.39 -5.78 -16.08
C VAL A 344 -7.52 -6.64 -17.32
N TRP A 345 -8.52 -6.37 -18.16
CA TRP A 345 -8.70 -7.05 -19.45
C TRP A 345 -7.64 -6.63 -20.46
N THR A 346 -7.18 -7.59 -21.29
CA THR A 346 -6.43 -7.23 -22.50
C THR A 346 -7.37 -6.63 -23.55
N PRO A 347 -6.87 -5.73 -24.45
CA PRO A 347 -7.73 -5.09 -25.46
C PRO A 347 -8.44 -6.05 -26.44
N ASP A 348 -7.99 -7.28 -26.56
CA ASP A 348 -8.60 -8.34 -27.40
C ASP A 348 -9.53 -9.28 -26.62
N ASP A 349 -9.78 -8.99 -25.35
CA ASP A 349 -10.62 -9.76 -24.41
C ASP A 349 -10.22 -11.24 -24.22
N LYS A 350 -8.98 -11.63 -24.59
CA LYS A 350 -8.54 -13.02 -24.47
C LYS A 350 -7.90 -13.35 -23.13
N TYR A 351 -7.35 -12.35 -22.45
CA TYR A 351 -6.67 -12.52 -21.18
C TYR A 351 -7.11 -11.49 -20.16
N LEU A 352 -7.02 -11.90 -18.90
CA LEU A 352 -7.02 -10.99 -17.77
C LEU A 352 -5.57 -10.85 -17.25
N ILE A 353 -5.09 -9.63 -17.12
CA ILE A 353 -3.84 -9.36 -16.42
C ILE A 353 -4.16 -9.18 -14.94
N VAL A 354 -3.53 -10.01 -14.12
CA VAL A 354 -3.71 -9.98 -12.66
C VAL A 354 -2.35 -9.87 -11.96
N THR A 355 -2.33 -9.33 -10.76
CA THR A 355 -1.16 -9.39 -9.87
C THR A 355 -1.43 -10.35 -8.72
N ALA A 356 -0.40 -10.98 -8.19
CA ALA A 356 -0.52 -11.84 -7.01
C ALA A 356 0.82 -12.00 -6.30
N GLN A 357 0.77 -12.15 -4.97
CA GLN A 357 1.96 -12.52 -4.20
C GLN A 357 2.38 -13.95 -4.55
N GLU A 358 3.63 -14.13 -4.92
CA GLU A 358 4.23 -15.44 -5.17
C GLU A 358 5.60 -15.55 -4.52
N VAL A 359 5.65 -16.29 -3.41
CA VAL A 359 6.82 -16.36 -2.55
C VAL A 359 7.23 -14.94 -2.11
N LEU A 360 8.41 -14.49 -2.42
CA LEU A 360 8.96 -13.18 -2.02
C LEU A 360 8.78 -12.07 -3.08
N ASP A 361 8.03 -12.32 -4.15
CA ASP A 361 7.75 -11.34 -5.21
C ASP A 361 6.24 -11.14 -5.39
N HIS A 362 5.85 -10.04 -6.03
CA HIS A 362 4.47 -9.75 -6.41
C HIS A 362 4.40 -9.46 -7.92
N PRO A 363 4.50 -10.51 -8.78
CA PRO A 363 4.51 -10.36 -10.22
C PRO A 363 3.13 -10.17 -10.84
N ALA A 364 3.11 -9.76 -12.13
CA ALA A 364 1.95 -9.81 -12.99
C ALA A 364 1.85 -11.17 -13.71
N PHE A 365 0.60 -11.63 -13.92
CA PHE A 365 0.25 -12.86 -14.64
C PHE A 365 -0.80 -12.57 -15.70
N ALA A 366 -0.81 -13.36 -16.77
CA ALA A 366 -1.91 -13.45 -17.72
C ALA A 366 -2.76 -14.70 -17.40
N VAL A 367 -4.06 -14.51 -17.26
CA VAL A 367 -5.05 -15.59 -17.12
C VAL A 367 -5.83 -15.68 -18.42
N GLU A 368 -5.71 -16.80 -19.13
CA GLU A 368 -6.44 -17.04 -20.37
C GLU A 368 -7.93 -17.25 -20.08
N VAL A 369 -8.79 -16.43 -20.67
CA VAL A 369 -10.22 -16.39 -20.35
C VAL A 369 -10.92 -17.70 -20.72
N GLU A 370 -10.52 -18.34 -21.84
CA GLU A 370 -11.13 -19.58 -22.32
C GLU A 370 -10.80 -20.80 -21.44
N THR A 371 -9.58 -20.87 -20.88
CA THR A 371 -9.06 -22.07 -20.22
C THR A 371 -8.77 -21.90 -18.73
N GLY A 372 -8.67 -20.67 -18.24
CA GLY A 372 -8.19 -20.37 -16.88
C GLY A 372 -6.67 -20.58 -16.71
N LYS A 373 -5.92 -20.84 -17.77
CA LYS A 373 -4.48 -21.05 -17.71
C LYS A 373 -3.77 -19.78 -17.27
N VAL A 374 -2.97 -19.88 -16.20
CA VAL A 374 -2.19 -18.78 -15.66
C VAL A 374 -0.74 -18.84 -16.16
N THR A 375 -0.24 -17.70 -16.63
CA THR A 375 1.13 -17.56 -17.13
C THR A 375 1.78 -16.33 -16.50
N ARG A 376 2.93 -16.50 -15.82
CA ARG A 376 3.69 -15.39 -15.25
C ARG A 376 4.28 -14.49 -16.33
N LEU A 377 4.11 -13.17 -16.21
CA LEU A 377 4.58 -12.18 -17.18
C LEU A 377 5.86 -11.44 -16.73
N THR A 378 5.99 -11.16 -15.44
CA THR A 378 7.11 -10.36 -14.92
C THR A 378 7.99 -11.18 -13.98
N ALA A 379 9.27 -10.81 -13.90
CA ALA A 379 10.25 -11.47 -13.05
C ALA A 379 10.71 -10.53 -11.94
N GLY A 380 10.64 -11.01 -10.69
CA GLY A 380 11.09 -10.26 -9.51
C GLY A 380 10.26 -9.01 -9.19
N GLY A 381 10.58 -8.35 -8.09
CA GLY A 381 9.97 -7.10 -7.68
C GLY A 381 8.54 -7.19 -7.21
N ASN A 382 7.97 -6.02 -6.99
CA ASN A 382 6.57 -5.81 -6.61
C ASN A 382 5.90 -4.96 -7.69
N VAL A 383 5.05 -5.60 -8.49
CA VAL A 383 4.28 -4.96 -9.57
C VAL A 383 3.02 -4.32 -8.96
N GLY A 384 2.80 -3.06 -9.29
CA GLY A 384 1.58 -2.33 -8.95
C GLY A 384 0.59 -2.30 -10.12
N SER A 385 0.40 -1.13 -10.73
CA SER A 385 -0.50 -0.95 -11.87
C SER A 385 -0.03 -1.70 -13.11
N THR A 386 -0.98 -2.23 -13.88
CA THR A 386 -0.73 -2.91 -15.16
C THR A 386 -1.66 -2.38 -16.24
N ILE A 387 -1.12 -2.04 -17.41
CA ILE A 387 -1.86 -1.50 -18.56
C ILE A 387 -1.47 -2.30 -19.81
N PRO A 388 -2.27 -3.31 -20.21
CA PRO A 388 -2.03 -4.05 -21.43
C PRO A 388 -2.33 -3.20 -22.68
N LEU A 389 -1.49 -3.30 -23.71
CA LEU A 389 -1.60 -2.56 -24.96
C LEU A 389 -2.01 -3.46 -26.12
N ARG A 390 -2.53 -2.86 -27.23
CA ARG A 390 -3.01 -3.59 -28.42
C ARG A 390 -1.93 -4.38 -29.15
N ASP A 391 -0.67 -3.95 -29.03
CA ASP A 391 0.47 -4.64 -29.62
C ASP A 391 0.93 -5.87 -28.81
N GLY A 392 0.22 -6.20 -27.72
CA GLY A 392 0.54 -7.30 -26.81
C GLY A 392 1.62 -6.96 -25.79
N SER A 393 2.09 -5.72 -25.75
CA SER A 393 2.99 -5.26 -24.70
C SER A 393 2.22 -4.88 -23.43
N LEU A 394 2.94 -4.77 -22.32
CA LEU A 394 2.41 -4.39 -21.01
C LEU A 394 3.20 -3.22 -20.45
N VAL A 395 2.53 -2.10 -20.17
CA VAL A 395 3.09 -1.02 -19.35
C VAL A 395 2.73 -1.31 -17.90
N TYR A 396 3.68 -1.20 -16.98
CA TYR A 396 3.44 -1.53 -15.57
C TYR A 396 4.38 -0.76 -14.65
N THR A 397 3.93 -0.55 -13.42
CA THR A 397 4.77 0.01 -12.34
C THR A 397 5.42 -1.11 -11.55
N MET A 398 6.65 -0.92 -11.11
CA MET A 398 7.35 -1.90 -10.28
C MET A 398 8.34 -1.22 -9.33
N ASN A 399 8.44 -1.75 -8.13
CA ASN A 399 9.48 -1.42 -7.16
C ASN A 399 10.19 -2.69 -6.66
N SER A 400 11.22 -2.53 -5.85
CA SER A 400 11.94 -3.64 -5.23
C SER A 400 12.65 -3.17 -3.95
N LEU A 401 13.28 -4.07 -3.21
CA LEU A 401 14.14 -3.72 -2.07
C LEU A 401 15.27 -2.74 -2.44
N GLN A 402 15.66 -2.64 -3.72
CA GLN A 402 16.74 -1.75 -4.17
C GLN A 402 16.26 -0.32 -4.46
N ALA A 403 15.04 -0.17 -5.00
CA ALA A 403 14.56 1.12 -5.52
C ALA A 403 13.04 1.28 -5.38
N PRO A 404 12.56 2.52 -5.19
CA PRO A 404 11.14 2.87 -5.25
C PRO A 404 10.55 2.62 -6.65
N THR A 405 9.24 2.89 -6.77
CA THR A 405 8.46 2.61 -7.98
C THR A 405 8.94 3.43 -9.18
N ASP A 406 9.13 2.72 -10.28
CA ASP A 406 9.34 3.27 -11.62
C ASP A 406 8.39 2.59 -12.64
N LEU A 407 8.28 3.18 -13.83
CA LEU A 407 7.47 2.69 -14.93
C LEU A 407 8.30 1.82 -15.88
N TYR A 408 7.73 0.71 -16.33
CA TYR A 408 8.36 -0.28 -17.21
C TYR A 408 7.43 -0.61 -18.37
N ARG A 409 8.00 -1.03 -19.50
CA ARG A 409 7.29 -1.68 -20.60
C ARG A 409 7.89 -3.05 -20.86
N ARG A 410 7.03 -4.06 -20.90
CA ARG A 410 7.35 -5.41 -21.37
C ARG A 410 6.77 -5.58 -22.77
N ALA A 411 7.62 -5.78 -23.78
CA ALA A 411 7.19 -6.08 -25.13
C ALA A 411 6.55 -7.48 -25.24
N ALA A 412 5.81 -7.74 -26.30
CA ALA A 412 5.15 -9.02 -26.54
C ALA A 412 6.14 -10.21 -26.56
N ASP A 413 7.38 -10.00 -27.00
CA ASP A 413 8.46 -11.00 -26.98
C ASP A 413 9.08 -11.26 -25.60
N GLY A 414 8.64 -10.51 -24.57
CA GLY A 414 9.13 -10.60 -23.21
C GLY A 414 10.28 -9.65 -22.87
N THR A 415 10.81 -8.88 -23.80
CA THR A 415 11.85 -7.87 -23.54
C THR A 415 11.30 -6.78 -22.63
N VAL A 416 12.02 -6.46 -21.55
CA VAL A 416 11.64 -5.44 -20.58
C VAL A 416 12.53 -4.21 -20.71
N ARG A 417 11.91 -3.03 -20.75
CA ARG A 417 12.56 -1.72 -20.73
C ARG A 417 12.01 -0.89 -19.58
N GLN A 418 12.89 -0.28 -18.79
CA GLN A 418 12.54 0.75 -17.82
C GLN A 418 12.26 2.06 -18.56
N LEU A 419 11.12 2.69 -18.28
CA LEU A 419 10.67 3.93 -18.93
C LEU A 419 11.03 5.17 -18.11
N THR A 420 11.06 5.05 -16.79
CA THR A 420 11.40 6.15 -15.87
C THR A 420 12.53 5.75 -14.93
N ASN A 421 13.23 6.74 -14.42
CA ASN A 421 14.25 6.59 -13.37
C ASN A 421 14.14 7.80 -12.44
N ILE A 422 12.99 7.90 -11.72
CA ILE A 422 12.56 9.11 -11.01
C ILE A 422 13.55 9.50 -9.92
N ASN A 423 14.13 8.54 -9.22
CA ASN A 423 15.07 8.74 -8.14
C ASN A 423 16.52 8.35 -8.51
N GLY A 424 16.82 8.22 -9.79
CA GLY A 424 18.13 7.70 -10.23
C GLY A 424 19.33 8.52 -9.77
N ARG A 425 19.18 9.84 -9.70
CA ARG A 425 20.23 10.74 -9.22
C ARG A 425 20.49 10.60 -7.73
N GLU A 426 19.44 10.50 -6.95
CA GLU A 426 19.47 10.35 -5.50
C GLU A 426 20.01 8.95 -5.12
N LEU A 427 19.50 7.90 -5.77
CA LEU A 427 19.91 6.52 -5.54
C LEU A 427 21.36 6.25 -5.94
N ALA A 428 21.87 6.94 -6.95
CA ALA A 428 23.29 6.83 -7.33
C ALA A 428 24.27 7.35 -6.24
N GLN A 429 23.77 8.11 -5.27
CA GLN A 429 24.55 8.61 -4.13
C GLN A 429 24.39 7.73 -2.87
N ILE A 430 23.56 6.68 -2.94
CA ILE A 430 23.24 5.79 -1.83
C ILE A 430 23.90 4.43 -2.07
N ASP A 431 24.59 3.92 -1.05
CA ASP A 431 25.21 2.62 -1.11
C ASP A 431 24.17 1.52 -1.42
N PRO A 432 24.47 0.63 -2.37
CA PRO A 432 23.62 -0.52 -2.63
C PRO A 432 23.68 -1.53 -1.48
N VAL A 433 22.73 -2.46 -1.47
CA VAL A 433 22.69 -3.58 -0.53
C VAL A 433 22.80 -4.92 -1.26
N ASP A 434 23.45 -5.89 -0.63
CA ASP A 434 23.38 -7.28 -1.03
C ASP A 434 22.09 -7.92 -0.49
N ILE A 435 21.37 -8.63 -1.35
CA ILE A 435 20.12 -9.33 -0.99
C ILE A 435 20.32 -10.81 -1.27
N LYS A 436 20.18 -11.64 -0.24
CA LYS A 436 20.25 -13.09 -0.35
C LYS A 436 18.95 -13.71 0.14
N ARG A 437 18.27 -14.44 -0.74
CA ARG A 437 17.12 -15.28 -0.40
C ARG A 437 17.59 -16.61 0.13
N PHE A 438 16.95 -17.13 1.16
CA PHE A 438 17.19 -18.45 1.71
C PHE A 438 15.89 -19.14 2.07
N ASN A 439 15.92 -20.45 2.28
CA ASN A 439 14.79 -21.22 2.79
C ASN A 439 15.25 -22.33 3.72
N PHE A 440 14.34 -22.82 4.53
CA PHE A 440 14.60 -23.87 5.51
C PHE A 440 13.33 -24.68 5.79
N ALA A 441 13.45 -25.78 6.50
CA ALA A 441 12.32 -26.55 6.99
C ALA A 441 11.79 -25.90 8.29
N GLY A 442 10.64 -25.25 8.21
CA GLY A 442 9.94 -24.59 9.31
C GLY A 442 9.16 -25.54 10.20
N ALA A 443 8.09 -25.03 10.81
CA ALA A 443 7.12 -25.84 11.55
C ALA A 443 6.52 -26.91 10.62
N ASP A 444 6.15 -28.04 11.19
CA ASP A 444 5.65 -29.23 10.47
C ASP A 444 6.54 -29.70 9.31
N GLY A 445 7.79 -29.20 9.20
CA GLY A 445 8.72 -29.49 8.12
C GLY A 445 8.40 -28.81 6.80
N GLU A 446 7.44 -27.89 6.76
CA GLU A 446 7.07 -27.10 5.57
C GLU A 446 8.18 -26.09 5.22
N ARG A 447 8.27 -25.73 3.93
CA ARG A 447 9.30 -24.80 3.45
C ARG A 447 8.93 -23.37 3.81
N VAL A 448 9.80 -22.72 4.57
CA VAL A 448 9.71 -21.31 4.95
C VAL A 448 10.82 -20.53 4.25
N TRP A 449 10.51 -19.33 3.80
CA TRP A 449 11.43 -18.47 3.10
C TRP A 449 11.83 -17.25 3.94
N GLY A 450 13.04 -16.76 3.69
CA GLY A 450 13.54 -15.53 4.28
C GLY A 450 14.52 -14.80 3.38
N GLN A 451 14.89 -13.60 3.79
CA GLN A 451 15.86 -12.75 3.10
C GLN A 451 16.89 -12.23 4.09
N ILE A 452 18.12 -12.07 3.62
CA ILE A 452 19.21 -11.36 4.30
C ILE A 452 19.54 -10.16 3.45
N ILE A 453 19.46 -8.97 4.02
CA ILE A 453 19.77 -7.70 3.39
C ILE A 453 20.90 -7.05 4.20
N LYS A 454 22.02 -6.69 3.56
CA LYS A 454 23.17 -6.10 4.23
C LYS A 454 23.91 -5.09 3.33
N PRO A 455 24.72 -4.17 3.87
CA PRO A 455 25.55 -3.28 3.08
C PRO A 455 26.40 -4.07 2.10
N GLN A 456 26.46 -3.64 0.84
CA GLN A 456 27.24 -4.32 -0.19
C GLN A 456 28.74 -4.34 0.15
N GLY A 457 29.36 -5.50 -0.02
CA GLY A 457 30.79 -5.65 0.19
C GLY A 457 31.23 -5.59 1.65
N ALA A 458 30.33 -5.72 2.61
CA ALA A 458 30.69 -5.80 4.03
C ALA A 458 31.69 -6.96 4.28
N THR A 459 32.75 -6.67 5.01
CA THR A 459 33.83 -7.64 5.32
C THR A 459 33.86 -8.06 6.78
N GLU A 460 33.26 -7.28 7.67
CA GLU A 460 33.19 -7.51 9.10
C GLU A 460 31.90 -8.23 9.50
N LYS A 461 31.86 -8.74 10.72
CA LYS A 461 30.65 -9.28 11.32
C LYS A 461 29.69 -8.15 11.65
N LEU A 462 28.44 -8.25 11.15
CA LEU A 462 27.40 -7.28 11.31
C LEU A 462 26.39 -7.71 12.40
N PRO A 463 26.00 -6.82 13.32
CA PRO A 463 24.89 -7.09 14.22
C PRO A 463 23.61 -7.36 13.42
N MET A 464 22.70 -8.16 13.98
CA MET A 464 21.46 -8.56 13.29
C MET A 464 20.30 -7.64 13.68
N ALA A 465 19.57 -7.15 12.67
CA ALA A 465 18.21 -6.62 12.81
C ALA A 465 17.22 -7.68 12.30
N PHE A 466 16.54 -8.38 13.22
CA PHE A 466 15.60 -9.45 12.89
C PHE A 466 14.17 -8.88 12.78
N LEU A 467 13.69 -8.68 11.56
CA LEU A 467 12.39 -8.04 11.28
C LEU A 467 11.27 -9.07 11.16
N VAL A 468 10.18 -8.85 11.88
CA VAL A 468 8.96 -9.64 11.83
C VAL A 468 7.82 -8.80 11.29
N HIS A 469 7.21 -9.22 10.17
CA HIS A 469 6.14 -8.47 9.52
C HIS A 469 4.81 -8.53 10.30
N GLY A 470 3.96 -7.54 10.03
CA GLY A 470 2.58 -7.49 10.48
C GLY A 470 1.64 -8.29 9.57
N GLY A 471 0.38 -8.12 9.78
CA GLY A 471 -0.71 -8.87 9.18
C GLY A 471 -1.47 -9.63 10.27
N PRO A 472 -1.29 -10.97 10.48
CA PRO A 472 -0.11 -11.77 10.11
C PRO A 472 -0.04 -12.26 8.66
N GLN A 473 -1.14 -12.25 7.94
CA GLN A 473 -1.25 -12.76 6.57
C GLN A 473 -0.65 -11.76 5.55
N SER A 474 0.67 -11.57 5.61
CA SER A 474 1.44 -10.63 4.78
C SER A 474 2.80 -11.21 4.39
N SER A 475 3.70 -10.39 3.86
CA SER A 475 5.11 -10.70 3.57
C SER A 475 5.91 -9.40 3.50
N PHE A 476 7.17 -9.41 3.91
CA PHE A 476 8.06 -8.29 3.56
C PHE A 476 8.35 -8.27 2.06
N GLY A 477 8.47 -9.42 1.43
CA GLY A 477 8.68 -9.56 0.00
C GLY A 477 9.87 -8.79 -0.55
N ASN A 478 9.92 -8.67 -1.89
CA ASN A 478 10.86 -7.84 -2.62
C ASN A 478 10.19 -6.50 -2.95
N ASN A 479 9.94 -5.70 -1.92
CA ASN A 479 9.10 -4.51 -1.97
C ASN A 479 9.82 -3.30 -1.36
N TRP A 480 9.66 -2.12 -1.96
CA TRP A 480 10.08 -0.85 -1.38
C TRP A 480 9.05 -0.34 -0.37
N SER A 481 9.38 -0.44 0.89
CA SER A 481 8.55 0.14 1.93
C SER A 481 9.00 1.57 2.26
N THR A 482 8.06 2.49 2.39
CA THR A 482 8.33 3.85 2.92
C THR A 482 8.22 3.92 4.43
N ARG A 483 7.87 2.81 5.09
CA ARG A 483 7.71 2.68 6.55
C ARG A 483 8.76 1.74 7.16
N TRP A 484 8.71 0.47 6.82
CA TRP A 484 9.65 -0.57 7.24
C TRP A 484 10.57 -0.90 6.06
N ASN A 485 11.65 -0.13 5.86
CA ASN A 485 12.54 -0.29 4.71
C ASN A 485 13.79 -1.09 5.09
N PRO A 486 13.94 -2.35 4.63
CA PRO A 486 15.10 -3.16 4.99
C PRO A 486 16.44 -2.60 4.49
N LYS A 487 16.46 -1.88 3.36
CA LYS A 487 17.66 -1.21 2.86
C LYS A 487 18.12 -0.10 3.80
N LEU A 488 17.19 0.72 4.30
CA LEU A 488 17.52 1.74 5.29
C LEU A 488 17.92 1.12 6.63
N MET A 489 17.28 0.02 7.04
CA MET A 489 17.66 -0.70 8.27
C MET A 489 19.08 -1.29 8.18
N ALA A 490 19.52 -1.69 6.98
CA ALA A 490 20.86 -2.19 6.76
C ALA A 490 21.92 -1.08 6.71
N ALA A 491 21.54 0.16 6.36
CA ALA A 491 22.48 1.25 6.11
C ALA A 491 23.44 1.58 7.27
N PRO A 492 23.02 1.55 8.57
CA PRO A 492 23.94 1.76 9.70
C PRO A 492 24.94 0.63 9.92
N GLY A 493 24.88 -0.46 9.15
CA GLY A 493 25.79 -1.60 9.29
C GLY A 493 25.15 -2.85 9.90
N TYR A 494 23.83 -3.00 9.81
CA TYR A 494 23.12 -4.20 10.25
C TYR A 494 22.95 -5.22 9.13
N ALA A 495 23.00 -6.50 9.49
CA ALA A 495 22.45 -7.57 8.67
C ALA A 495 20.95 -7.70 9.00
N VAL A 496 20.11 -7.26 8.08
CA VAL A 496 18.66 -7.34 8.23
C VAL A 496 18.20 -8.72 7.79
N VAL A 497 17.46 -9.42 8.65
CA VAL A 497 16.88 -10.74 8.38
C VAL A 497 15.37 -10.65 8.45
N THR A 498 14.69 -11.11 7.40
CA THR A 498 13.23 -11.26 7.36
C THR A 498 12.86 -12.72 7.14
N VAL A 499 11.75 -13.17 7.73
CA VAL A 499 11.23 -14.52 7.59
C VAL A 499 9.73 -14.46 7.34
N ASP A 500 9.27 -15.12 6.28
CA ASP A 500 7.84 -15.31 5.99
C ASP A 500 7.34 -16.58 6.69
N PHE A 501 6.99 -16.44 7.96
CA PHE A 501 6.54 -17.52 8.85
C PHE A 501 5.15 -18.05 8.45
N HIS A 502 4.72 -19.19 9.02
CA HIS A 502 3.37 -19.74 8.83
C HIS A 502 2.30 -18.68 9.11
N GLY A 503 1.40 -18.50 8.16
CA GLY A 503 0.44 -17.40 8.10
C GLY A 503 0.74 -16.39 6.99
N SER A 504 2.00 -16.30 6.53
CA SER A 504 2.38 -15.36 5.46
C SER A 504 1.67 -15.67 4.14
N ALA A 505 1.45 -14.61 3.33
CA ALA A 505 0.85 -14.70 2.00
C ALA A 505 1.86 -15.16 0.94
N GLY A 506 1.35 -15.68 -0.20
CA GLY A 506 2.18 -16.05 -1.36
C GLY A 506 2.68 -17.49 -1.38
N TYR A 507 2.31 -18.29 -0.38
CA TYR A 507 2.72 -19.71 -0.24
C TYR A 507 1.55 -20.69 -0.41
N GLY A 508 0.39 -20.20 -0.80
CA GLY A 508 -0.87 -20.92 -0.91
C GLY A 508 -1.76 -20.74 0.32
N GLN A 509 -3.07 -20.95 0.13
CA GLN A 509 -4.07 -20.65 1.15
C GLN A 509 -3.89 -21.49 2.43
N LYS A 510 -3.48 -22.76 2.30
CA LYS A 510 -3.20 -23.61 3.46
C LYS A 510 -2.10 -23.03 4.36
N PHE A 511 -1.06 -22.44 3.77
CA PHE A 511 0.02 -21.81 4.55
C PHE A 511 -0.47 -20.54 5.25
N THR A 512 -1.24 -19.72 4.53
CA THR A 512 -1.89 -18.52 5.08
C THR A 512 -2.84 -18.87 6.23
N ASP A 513 -3.70 -19.87 6.07
CA ASP A 513 -4.66 -20.31 7.09
C ASP A 513 -4.01 -20.92 8.35
N SER A 514 -2.75 -21.33 8.26
CA SER A 514 -2.06 -22.05 9.34
C SER A 514 -1.83 -21.23 10.62
N ILE A 515 -2.02 -19.91 10.55
CA ILE A 515 -1.96 -18.99 11.68
C ILE A 515 -3.23 -18.99 12.53
N ASN A 516 -4.37 -19.36 11.93
CA ASN A 516 -5.66 -19.33 12.63
C ASN A 516 -5.62 -20.23 13.86
N LEU A 517 -6.00 -19.68 15.02
CA LEU A 517 -5.91 -20.31 16.35
C LEU A 517 -4.48 -20.65 16.82
N ASP A 518 -3.45 -20.16 16.12
CA ASP A 518 -2.02 -20.50 16.39
C ASP A 518 -1.07 -19.30 16.30
N TRP A 519 -1.49 -18.13 16.73
CA TRP A 519 -0.72 -16.88 16.61
C TRP A 519 0.71 -16.94 17.18
N GLY A 520 0.93 -17.66 18.27
CA GLY A 520 2.23 -17.74 18.95
C GLY A 520 2.95 -19.09 18.81
N GLY A 521 2.41 -20.05 18.08
CA GLY A 521 2.94 -21.41 17.94
C GLY A 521 3.89 -21.57 16.76
N LYS A 522 3.37 -21.99 15.61
CA LYS A 522 4.15 -22.20 14.38
C LYS A 522 4.96 -20.95 13.95
N PRO A 523 4.40 -19.72 14.01
CA PRO A 523 5.19 -18.54 13.66
C PRO A 523 6.45 -18.39 14.53
N LEU A 524 6.37 -18.57 15.85
CA LEU A 524 7.55 -18.48 16.70
C LEU A 524 8.55 -19.61 16.43
N GLU A 525 8.08 -20.82 16.11
CA GLU A 525 8.95 -21.94 15.71
C GLU A 525 9.71 -21.60 14.41
N ASP A 526 9.01 -21.05 13.42
CA ASP A 526 9.60 -20.63 12.16
C ASP A 526 10.64 -19.50 12.36
N LEU A 527 10.32 -18.51 13.18
CA LEU A 527 11.24 -17.43 13.50
C LEU A 527 12.51 -17.94 14.19
N LYS A 528 12.40 -18.90 15.13
CA LYS A 528 13.56 -19.55 15.76
C LYS A 528 14.42 -20.30 14.74
N LYS A 529 13.79 -21.14 13.91
CA LYS A 529 14.48 -21.88 12.84
C LYS A 529 15.05 -20.95 11.76
N GLY A 530 14.34 -19.89 11.42
CA GLY A 530 14.76 -18.87 10.46
C GLY A 530 15.99 -18.09 10.94
N TYR A 531 16.03 -17.75 12.22
CA TYR A 531 17.19 -17.15 12.86
C TYR A 531 18.45 -18.03 12.67
N GLU A 532 18.37 -19.31 13.05
CA GLU A 532 19.48 -20.26 12.88
C GLU A 532 19.84 -20.49 11.40
N ALA A 533 18.84 -20.53 10.54
CA ALA A 533 19.06 -20.66 9.09
C ALA A 533 19.79 -19.45 8.51
N ALA A 534 19.47 -18.23 8.97
CA ALA A 534 20.16 -17.01 8.54
C ALA A 534 21.65 -17.04 8.91
N LEU A 535 21.98 -17.38 10.16
CA LEU A 535 23.37 -17.52 10.63
C LEU A 535 24.17 -18.56 9.81
N LYS A 536 23.53 -19.69 9.49
CA LYS A 536 24.13 -20.73 8.65
C LYS A 536 24.34 -20.28 7.21
N ASN A 537 23.42 -19.47 6.67
CA ASN A 537 23.47 -19.00 5.30
C ASN A 537 24.46 -17.85 5.09
N ASP A 538 24.72 -17.05 6.12
CA ASP A 538 25.64 -15.93 6.05
C ASP A 538 26.49 -15.83 7.33
N PRO A 539 27.78 -16.25 7.29
CA PRO A 539 28.67 -16.23 8.44
C PRO A 539 29.13 -14.83 8.88
N GLN A 540 28.79 -13.79 8.10
CA GLN A 540 29.03 -12.40 8.48
C GLN A 540 27.99 -11.87 9.47
N ILE A 541 26.88 -12.56 9.67
CA ILE A 541 25.88 -12.19 10.68
C ILE A 541 26.45 -12.53 12.07
N ASP A 542 26.42 -11.55 12.96
CA ASP A 542 26.73 -11.74 14.38
C ASP A 542 25.45 -11.99 15.17
N GLY A 543 25.19 -13.26 15.45
CA GLY A 543 23.99 -13.64 16.22
C GLY A 543 24.05 -13.26 17.70
N GLU A 544 25.23 -12.98 18.26
CA GLU A 544 25.38 -12.56 19.65
C GLU A 544 25.08 -11.06 19.85
N ARG A 545 24.99 -10.30 18.76
CA ARG A 545 24.56 -8.89 18.74
C ARG A 545 23.32 -8.75 17.89
N SER A 546 22.15 -8.84 18.50
CA SER A 546 20.92 -8.89 17.74
C SER A 546 19.74 -8.21 18.43
N CYS A 547 18.97 -7.43 17.66
CA CYS A 547 17.67 -6.92 18.08
C CYS A 547 16.55 -7.47 17.18
N ALA A 548 15.39 -7.73 17.75
CA ALA A 548 14.20 -8.08 16.97
C ALA A 548 13.21 -6.92 16.94
N LEU A 549 12.59 -6.72 15.78
CA LEU A 549 11.71 -5.59 15.51
C LEU A 549 10.44 -6.05 14.80
N GLY A 550 9.29 -5.46 15.15
CA GLY A 550 8.07 -5.73 14.42
C GLY A 550 6.97 -4.74 14.70
N GLY A 551 6.05 -4.62 13.74
CA GLY A 551 4.87 -3.77 13.85
C GLY A 551 3.57 -4.58 13.74
N SER A 552 2.48 -4.12 14.37
CA SER A 552 1.18 -4.78 14.34
C SER A 552 1.27 -6.22 14.89
N TYR A 553 0.93 -7.25 14.11
CA TYR A 553 1.22 -8.63 14.51
C TYR A 553 2.71 -8.85 14.80
N GLY A 554 3.63 -8.24 14.02
CA GLY A 554 5.06 -8.29 14.32
C GLY A 554 5.39 -7.69 15.69
N GLY A 555 4.69 -6.62 16.09
CA GLY A 555 4.76 -6.05 17.43
C GLY A 555 4.19 -6.97 18.52
N TYR A 556 3.07 -7.66 18.25
CA TYR A 556 2.58 -8.76 19.07
C TYR A 556 3.67 -9.82 19.26
N MET A 557 4.32 -10.23 18.17
CA MET A 557 5.39 -11.22 18.21
C MET A 557 6.58 -10.76 19.05
N MET A 558 6.91 -9.45 19.08
CA MET A 558 7.93 -8.92 20.00
C MET A 558 7.52 -9.10 21.46
N ASN A 559 6.27 -8.75 21.81
CA ASN A 559 5.72 -8.99 23.15
C ASN A 559 5.67 -10.49 23.51
N TRP A 560 5.40 -11.35 22.53
CA TRP A 560 5.39 -12.80 22.70
C TRP A 560 6.81 -13.37 22.87
N ILE A 561 7.78 -12.93 22.08
CA ILE A 561 9.21 -13.27 22.19
C ILE A 561 9.75 -12.88 23.55
N ALA A 562 9.44 -11.69 24.07
CA ALA A 562 9.89 -11.24 25.38
C ALA A 562 9.58 -12.24 26.50
N GLY A 563 8.45 -12.99 26.39
CA GLY A 563 8.07 -13.98 27.37
C GLY A 563 8.38 -15.46 27.04
N ASN A 564 8.63 -15.77 25.76
CA ASN A 564 8.80 -17.17 25.30
C ASN A 564 10.17 -17.47 24.65
N TRP A 565 10.97 -16.44 24.44
CA TRP A 565 12.37 -16.52 23.94
C TRP A 565 13.23 -15.39 24.51
N PRO A 566 13.19 -15.15 25.85
CA PRO A 566 13.69 -13.93 26.48
C PRO A 566 15.22 -13.77 26.44
N ASP A 567 15.96 -14.84 26.15
CA ASP A 567 17.44 -14.86 26.20
C ASP A 567 18.10 -14.67 24.84
N ARG A 568 17.29 -14.47 23.76
CA ARG A 568 17.87 -14.49 22.42
C ARG A 568 18.36 -13.14 21.94
N PHE A 569 17.62 -12.08 22.19
CA PHE A 569 17.89 -10.76 21.65
C PHE A 569 18.38 -9.79 22.71
N ASP A 570 19.34 -8.92 22.35
CA ASP A 570 19.83 -7.86 23.23
C ASP A 570 18.80 -6.74 23.39
N CYS A 571 17.95 -6.55 22.38
CA CYS A 571 16.83 -5.61 22.47
C CYS A 571 15.61 -6.03 21.62
N LEU A 572 14.45 -5.49 21.99
CA LEU A 572 13.22 -5.59 21.23
C LEU A 572 12.69 -4.22 20.87
N ILE A 573 12.05 -4.10 19.71
CA ILE A 573 11.31 -2.92 19.29
C ILE A 573 9.92 -3.35 18.85
N THR A 574 8.90 -2.92 19.58
CA THR A 574 7.50 -3.21 19.28
C THR A 574 6.78 -1.94 18.83
N HIS A 575 6.26 -1.92 17.60
CA HIS A 575 5.47 -0.83 17.07
C HIS A 575 4.01 -1.27 16.94
N ALA A 576 3.09 -0.53 17.58
CA ALA A 576 1.64 -0.83 17.52
C ALA A 576 1.34 -2.33 17.76
N GLY A 577 2.02 -2.94 18.74
CA GLY A 577 1.96 -4.38 18.99
C GLY A 577 0.88 -4.76 19.99
N VAL A 578 0.12 -5.81 19.70
CA VAL A 578 -0.85 -6.36 20.65
C VAL A 578 -0.13 -6.94 21.86
N PHE A 579 -0.59 -6.58 23.06
CA PHE A 579 -0.05 -7.06 24.34
C PHE A 579 -1.08 -7.86 25.16
N ASP A 580 -2.31 -7.34 25.27
CA ASP A 580 -3.43 -8.04 25.91
C ASP A 580 -4.52 -8.31 24.87
N LEU A 581 -4.68 -9.58 24.49
CA LEU A 581 -5.66 -10.02 23.49
C LEU A 581 -7.11 -9.72 23.93
N ARG A 582 -7.40 -9.68 25.24
CA ARG A 582 -8.73 -9.33 25.74
C ARG A 582 -9.03 -7.84 25.51
N ALA A 583 -8.09 -6.98 25.89
CA ALA A 583 -8.23 -5.56 25.66
C ALA A 583 -8.30 -5.24 24.16
N MET A 584 -7.55 -5.96 23.33
CA MET A 584 -7.60 -5.87 21.87
C MET A 584 -8.98 -6.22 21.33
N ALA A 585 -9.48 -7.40 21.61
CA ALA A 585 -10.80 -7.90 21.16
C ALA A 585 -11.98 -6.99 21.54
N LEU A 586 -11.85 -6.21 22.62
CA LEU A 586 -12.90 -5.35 23.16
C LEU A 586 -12.74 -3.86 22.79
N SER A 587 -11.72 -3.52 21.99
CA SER A 587 -11.43 -2.12 21.67
C SER A 587 -10.91 -1.86 20.26
N THR A 588 -10.58 -2.90 19.48
CA THR A 588 -10.29 -2.77 18.05
C THR A 588 -11.53 -2.31 17.26
N GLU A 589 -11.33 -1.62 16.17
CA GLU A 589 -12.42 -1.11 15.34
C GLU A 589 -13.03 -2.20 14.44
N GLU A 590 -12.22 -3.06 13.81
CA GLU A 590 -12.65 -4.20 13.00
C GLU A 590 -12.64 -5.48 13.83
N LEU A 591 -13.82 -6.06 14.06
CA LEU A 591 -13.96 -7.26 14.89
C LEU A 591 -13.79 -8.56 14.10
N TRP A 592 -13.93 -8.53 12.76
CA TRP A 592 -13.89 -9.74 11.94
C TRP A 592 -12.55 -10.47 12.01
N PHE A 593 -11.40 -9.77 11.90
CA PHE A 593 -10.10 -10.43 11.93
C PHE A 593 -9.82 -11.08 13.31
N ASP A 594 -10.10 -10.36 14.41
CA ASP A 594 -9.90 -10.91 15.76
C ASP A 594 -10.80 -12.12 16.02
N GLN A 595 -12.07 -12.05 15.58
CA GLN A 595 -12.99 -13.15 15.75
C GLN A 595 -12.62 -14.36 14.89
N TRP A 596 -12.15 -14.15 13.67
CA TRP A 596 -11.73 -15.24 12.80
C TRP A 596 -10.45 -15.91 13.31
N ASP A 597 -9.40 -15.12 13.50
CA ASP A 597 -8.09 -15.64 13.87
C ASP A 597 -8.07 -16.34 15.23
N HIS A 598 -8.96 -15.98 16.12
CA HIS A 598 -9.07 -16.56 17.46
C HIS A 598 -10.29 -17.46 17.66
N GLY A 599 -11.13 -17.69 16.65
CA GLY A 599 -12.25 -18.63 16.66
C GLY A 599 -13.48 -18.14 17.41
N GLY A 600 -13.76 -16.85 17.39
CA GLY A 600 -14.96 -16.23 17.93
C GLY A 600 -14.72 -15.01 18.81
N THR A 601 -15.80 -14.49 19.39
CA THR A 601 -15.74 -13.39 20.35
C THR A 601 -14.92 -13.79 21.59
N TRP A 602 -14.44 -12.83 22.36
CA TRP A 602 -13.66 -13.12 23.57
C TRP A 602 -14.33 -14.16 24.49
N TRP A 603 -15.64 -14.10 24.65
CA TRP A 603 -16.42 -14.99 25.53
C TRP A 603 -16.88 -16.30 24.87
N THR A 604 -16.61 -16.52 23.57
CA THR A 604 -16.95 -17.75 22.85
C THR A 604 -15.76 -18.51 22.30
N ARG A 605 -14.58 -17.84 22.16
CA ARG A 605 -13.38 -18.48 21.60
C ARG A 605 -12.85 -19.61 22.48
N PRO A 606 -12.29 -20.69 21.90
CA PRO A 606 -11.98 -21.93 22.64
C PRO A 606 -10.88 -21.78 23.69
N ASN A 607 -9.86 -20.94 23.47
CA ASN A 607 -8.71 -20.76 24.37
C ASN A 607 -8.26 -19.30 24.37
N PRO A 608 -9.04 -18.39 24.98
CA PRO A 608 -8.79 -16.96 24.83
C PRO A 608 -7.42 -16.49 25.36
N GLU A 609 -6.85 -17.21 26.31
CA GLU A 609 -5.58 -16.85 26.96
C GLU A 609 -4.35 -17.57 26.39
N LYS A 610 -4.53 -18.51 25.44
CA LYS A 610 -3.43 -19.39 24.98
C LYS A 610 -2.24 -18.60 24.40
N TRP A 611 -2.51 -17.61 23.61
CA TRP A 611 -1.48 -16.81 22.90
C TRP A 611 -1.38 -15.37 23.43
N ASN A 612 -1.86 -15.13 24.66
CA ASN A 612 -1.90 -13.79 25.24
C ASN A 612 -0.56 -13.42 25.90
N PRO A 613 0.20 -12.41 25.36
CA PRO A 613 1.51 -12.03 25.87
C PRO A 613 1.51 -11.62 27.35
N VAL A 614 0.45 -10.96 27.83
CA VAL A 614 0.34 -10.53 29.23
C VAL A 614 0.51 -11.68 30.22
N ASN A 615 0.18 -12.92 29.83
CA ASN A 615 0.33 -14.10 30.68
C ASN A 615 1.78 -14.59 30.81
N LYS A 616 2.74 -13.96 30.13
CA LYS A 616 4.16 -14.33 30.12
C LYS A 616 5.08 -13.22 30.64
N ILE A 617 4.54 -12.15 31.19
CA ILE A 617 5.30 -10.98 31.65
C ILE A 617 6.36 -11.32 32.69
N THR A 618 6.13 -12.34 33.56
CA THR A 618 7.08 -12.76 34.59
C THR A 618 8.41 -13.29 34.02
N ASN A 619 8.45 -13.61 32.73
CA ASN A 619 9.68 -14.05 32.04
C ASN A 619 10.41 -12.91 31.34
N TRP A 620 9.81 -11.70 31.31
CA TRP A 620 10.37 -10.57 30.60
C TRP A 620 11.66 -10.06 31.27
N LYS A 621 12.66 -9.76 30.47
CA LYS A 621 13.93 -9.18 30.90
C LYS A 621 14.64 -8.40 29.80
N THR A 622 14.22 -8.59 28.52
CA THR A 622 14.86 -7.96 27.38
C THR A 622 14.54 -6.49 27.30
N PRO A 623 15.53 -5.60 27.15
CA PRO A 623 15.32 -4.18 26.91
C PRO A 623 14.38 -3.93 25.73
N THR A 624 13.32 -3.12 25.92
CA THR A 624 12.27 -2.97 24.92
C THR A 624 11.90 -1.51 24.64
N LEU A 625 11.89 -1.14 23.36
CA LEU A 625 11.34 0.13 22.86
C LEU A 625 9.90 -0.10 22.37
N PHE A 626 8.97 0.67 22.92
CA PHE A 626 7.56 0.68 22.55
C PHE A 626 7.24 1.93 21.72
N ILE A 627 6.57 1.76 20.57
CA ILE A 627 6.22 2.88 19.67
C ILE A 627 4.74 2.76 19.29
N HIS A 628 4.00 3.89 19.25
CA HIS A 628 2.59 3.91 18.86
C HIS A 628 2.12 5.27 18.35
N GLY A 629 1.09 5.28 17.50
CA GLY A 629 0.30 6.46 17.13
C GLY A 629 -0.98 6.56 17.98
N GLU A 630 -1.32 7.73 18.51
CA GLU A 630 -2.53 7.88 19.33
C GLU A 630 -3.83 7.69 18.56
N LYS A 631 -3.81 7.89 17.24
CA LYS A 631 -4.98 7.70 16.36
C LYS A 631 -5.07 6.28 15.77
N ASP A 632 -4.34 5.35 16.34
CA ASP A 632 -4.44 3.94 15.99
C ASP A 632 -5.69 3.34 16.64
N PHE A 633 -6.71 3.07 15.81
CA PHE A 633 -7.94 2.42 16.26
C PHE A 633 -7.98 0.94 15.88
N ARG A 634 -7.07 0.49 15.00
CA ARG A 634 -6.82 -0.92 14.71
C ARG A 634 -6.24 -1.64 15.94
N ILE A 635 -5.14 -1.12 16.45
CA ILE A 635 -4.53 -1.57 17.70
C ILE A 635 -4.44 -0.34 18.62
N PRO A 636 -5.37 -0.16 19.57
CA PRO A 636 -5.40 1.04 20.41
C PRO A 636 -4.09 1.24 21.17
N TYR A 637 -3.60 2.48 21.24
CA TYR A 637 -2.27 2.83 21.77
C TYR A 637 -2.05 2.40 23.23
N THR A 638 -3.11 2.11 23.97
CA THR A 638 -3.03 1.48 25.30
C THR A 638 -2.31 0.15 25.29
N GLN A 639 -2.29 -0.56 24.13
CA GLN A 639 -1.52 -1.80 23.93
C GLN A 639 0.01 -1.57 24.00
N SER A 640 0.51 -0.35 23.88
CA SER A 640 1.91 0.00 24.17
C SER A 640 2.11 0.61 25.56
N ILE A 641 1.11 1.29 26.12
CA ILE A 641 1.20 1.83 27.48
C ILE A 641 1.26 0.69 28.51
N MET A 642 0.41 -0.32 28.37
CA MET A 642 0.37 -1.46 29.31
C MET A 642 1.73 -2.18 29.42
N PRO A 643 2.35 -2.67 28.34
CA PRO A 643 3.63 -3.37 28.43
C PRO A 643 4.78 -2.45 28.85
N PHE A 644 4.75 -1.15 28.49
CA PHE A 644 5.72 -0.17 29.00
C PHE A 644 5.61 -0.03 30.52
N THR A 645 4.39 0.05 31.08
CA THR A 645 4.17 0.08 32.51
C THR A 645 4.74 -1.16 33.19
N VAL A 646 4.47 -2.36 32.63
CA VAL A 646 5.03 -3.61 33.13
C VAL A 646 6.56 -3.58 33.13
N ALA A 647 7.18 -3.15 32.02
CA ALA A 647 8.63 -3.10 31.92
C ALA A 647 9.25 -2.15 32.94
N GLN A 648 8.63 -0.96 33.16
CA GLN A 648 9.09 0.01 34.16
C GLN A 648 8.96 -0.51 35.59
N GLU A 649 7.83 -1.12 35.95
CA GLU A 649 7.61 -1.71 37.28
C GLU A 649 8.56 -2.91 37.56
N MET A 650 8.97 -3.62 36.53
CA MET A 650 9.95 -4.72 36.61
C MET A 650 11.40 -4.26 36.48
N GLU A 651 11.66 -2.95 36.42
CA GLU A 651 13.00 -2.36 36.23
C GLU A 651 13.71 -2.85 34.96
N ILE A 652 12.93 -3.26 33.93
CA ILE A 652 13.46 -3.62 32.62
C ILE A 652 13.76 -2.32 31.84
N PRO A 653 14.98 -2.14 31.30
CA PRO A 653 15.27 -0.97 30.46
C PRO A 653 14.24 -0.82 29.34
N SER A 654 13.54 0.29 29.32
CA SER A 654 12.50 0.52 28.34
C SER A 654 12.32 2.00 27.98
N LYS A 655 11.79 2.25 26.78
CA LYS A 655 11.45 3.57 26.26
C LYS A 655 10.09 3.51 25.60
N LEU A 656 9.27 4.56 25.72
CA LEU A 656 8.01 4.72 25.01
C LEU A 656 8.09 5.94 24.09
N LEU A 657 7.73 5.76 22.82
CA LEU A 657 7.61 6.83 21.82
C LEU A 657 6.16 6.86 21.32
N ILE A 658 5.44 7.95 21.62
CA ILE A 658 4.05 8.15 21.20
C ILE A 658 4.00 9.31 20.19
N PHE A 659 3.29 9.07 19.07
CA PHE A 659 2.99 10.10 18.07
C PHE A 659 1.52 10.52 18.17
N PRO A 660 1.22 11.71 18.72
CA PRO A 660 -0.17 12.12 18.98
C PRO A 660 -1.00 12.36 17.73
N ASP A 661 -0.36 12.49 16.58
CA ASP A 661 -0.97 12.84 15.32
C ASP A 661 -0.83 11.76 14.21
N GLU A 662 -0.35 10.56 14.56
CA GLU A 662 -0.25 9.39 13.69
C GLU A 662 -1.27 8.29 14.05
N ASN A 663 -1.59 7.47 13.05
CA ASN A 663 -2.44 6.30 13.19
C ASN A 663 -1.62 5.01 13.35
N HIS A 664 -2.15 3.88 12.89
CA HIS A 664 -1.45 2.58 12.86
C HIS A 664 -0.14 2.62 12.06
N TRP A 665 -0.02 3.59 11.15
CA TRP A 665 1.17 3.85 10.35
C TRP A 665 1.77 5.21 10.67
N VAL A 666 3.09 5.30 10.82
CA VAL A 666 3.79 6.57 10.92
C VAL A 666 4.10 7.07 9.52
N LEU A 667 3.34 8.07 9.05
CA LEU A 667 3.33 8.51 7.64
C LEU A 667 3.91 9.91 7.42
N LYS A 668 3.87 10.78 8.42
CA LYS A 668 4.40 12.14 8.30
C LYS A 668 5.92 12.10 8.27
N GLY A 669 6.55 12.83 7.34
CA GLY A 669 7.99 12.74 7.10
C GLY A 669 8.83 13.01 8.36
N LYS A 670 8.51 14.05 9.15
CA LYS A 670 9.21 14.36 10.41
C LYS A 670 9.08 13.23 11.43
N ASN A 671 7.89 12.65 11.55
CA ASN A 671 7.63 11.55 12.48
C ASN A 671 8.36 10.27 12.02
N SER A 672 8.39 10.00 10.71
CA SER A 672 9.14 8.89 10.14
C SER A 672 10.65 9.00 10.43
N VAL A 673 11.24 10.19 10.26
CA VAL A 673 12.65 10.44 10.59
C VAL A 673 12.90 10.25 12.10
N GLN A 674 12.03 10.78 12.97
CA GLN A 674 12.13 10.58 14.42
C GLN A 674 12.02 9.11 14.80
N TRP A 675 11.10 8.37 14.15
CA TRP A 675 10.92 6.94 14.35
C TRP A 675 12.22 6.17 14.06
N TYR A 676 12.82 6.38 12.88
CA TYR A 676 14.05 5.70 12.49
C TYR A 676 15.23 6.04 13.38
N ARG A 677 15.43 7.33 13.70
CA ARG A 677 16.50 7.75 14.63
C ARG A 677 16.34 7.08 15.99
N THR A 678 15.13 7.10 16.57
CA THR A 678 14.88 6.47 17.88
C THR A 678 15.13 4.95 17.84
N VAL A 679 14.76 4.28 16.74
CA VAL A 679 15.00 2.85 16.54
C VAL A 679 16.49 2.56 16.44
N PHE A 680 17.24 3.31 15.62
CA PHE A 680 18.69 3.12 15.48
C PHE A 680 19.43 3.40 16.78
N ASP A 681 19.14 4.52 17.47
CA ASP A 681 19.74 4.82 18.78
C ASP A 681 19.50 3.70 19.80
N TRP A 682 18.30 3.08 19.77
CA TRP A 682 17.97 1.97 20.64
C TRP A 682 18.75 0.70 20.26
N MET A 683 18.81 0.35 18.99
CA MET A 683 19.56 -0.81 18.51
C MET A 683 21.07 -0.66 18.80
N ASP A 684 21.66 0.49 18.44
CA ASP A 684 23.10 0.77 18.65
C ASP A 684 23.49 0.70 20.12
N LYS A 685 22.63 1.21 21.01
CA LYS A 685 22.84 1.11 22.45
C LYS A 685 23.01 -0.32 22.96
N TRP A 686 22.26 -1.27 22.40
CA TRP A 686 22.19 -2.64 22.91
C TRP A 686 23.04 -3.64 22.12
N THR A 687 23.46 -3.27 20.90
CA THR A 687 24.33 -4.11 20.06
C THR A 687 25.77 -3.59 19.97
N ALA A 688 26.10 -2.51 20.67
CA ALA A 688 27.49 -2.00 20.73
C ALA A 688 28.44 -3.03 21.33
N VAL A 689 29.66 -3.10 20.80
CA VAL A 689 30.73 -3.90 21.39
C VAL A 689 31.18 -3.20 22.68
N ASP A 690 31.29 -3.96 23.77
CA ASP A 690 31.82 -3.44 25.06
C ASP A 690 33.13 -2.66 24.85
N GLY A 691 33.13 -1.36 25.17
CA GLY A 691 34.27 -0.47 25.06
C GLY A 691 34.29 0.51 23.88
N GLN A 692 33.31 0.52 22.99
CA GLN A 692 33.06 1.63 22.06
C GLN A 692 32.01 2.56 22.66
N GLU A 693 32.47 3.63 23.32
CA GLU A 693 31.58 4.75 23.64
C GLU A 693 30.97 5.30 22.33
N SER A 694 29.66 5.53 22.34
CA SER A 694 28.95 6.15 21.20
C SER A 694 29.68 7.44 20.77
N LYS A 695 30.22 7.44 19.57
CA LYS A 695 30.72 8.65 18.93
C LYS A 695 29.47 9.44 18.49
N ASP A 696 29.03 10.31 19.37
CA ASP A 696 28.36 11.60 19.15
C ASP A 696 27.46 11.90 20.37
N GLN A 697 28.00 12.70 21.27
CA GLN A 697 27.22 13.57 22.16
C GLN A 697 27.05 14.92 21.49
#